data_cb7afa331c83402b1b19a77a340d97a7
#
_entry.id   cb7afa331c83402b1b19a77a340d97a7
#
_cell.length_a   1.000
_cell.length_b   1.000
_cell.length_c   1.000
_cell.angle_alpha   90.00
_cell.angle_beta   90.00
_cell.angle_gamma   90.00
#
_symmetry.space_group_name_H-M   'P 1'
#
loop_
_entity.id
_entity.type
_entity.pdbx_description
1 polymer ?
#
loop_
_entity_poly.entity_id
_entity_poly.type
_entity_poly.pdbx_seq_one_letter_code
_entity_poly.pdbx_strand_id
1 'polypeptide(L)'
;MAKDFAKKLRLVRSGTSSGTTPGGQEDSYDLSLQEGVTRLEDENRRLRSELKGAQRQSTVFKMLASIIEQQPPFSTFTPYSSITDRKAKITESAMLVLSDCHSDQEVLPNRVRNLEEFNFDVACQRAERIVDTTISHLVDNMKNYRFEKLYIAGLGDYVSGEIHGATEHSHWQNALKNSMGTGELIAMMVTDLSRYFPKIVFCSVSGNHGRRSVKKDYRGAHDNWDYLVMSHAATRLKNLVDDGRLEIVCPDAWSMVVSIYGWNFVLNHGDDIRCFVPGSRVTMKDGTFKAIESVEKGDIVLCSDGMFRSVRETMSYDHDGEIVHISAECLPNNTWSATPNHEVLVVPGQMVSQDYSNPKPEWMPIGHVSVGDYLVVPTPKIEEGEITHEVKTRDFLTDLPETLHPNEKTIPDVLPASWDLGYVLGQYVADGSVFGKNDKVKGSNYDHILEIAYNEEESEFWSDFIKSWERLFSDTPKLINRSDLSVRCQRLHAYGQRAANFIAALGGRGSHTKILHPSVMTWPIESLKGFLIGYLRGDGHTHRYQFHEHFQMHKVSAATCSAQLGMQIFWMARRCGYNPSIKFRTRSGNLEAHLGFYANDARELGPLTQRFYSASDNETQGIRRSSFPMEGYFLTQVTKAYRSIYTGKKYDLEVEGLHDYTVNCAVVHNSWNSLPWYGIERKVRRWSAIGSIADEIPNYFLFGHFHNMAMQQHVGGEVIINGSWSATDEFALESLGAYSEPYQWLMGVHPTYGLTWRMPIKLRTKDWRDNIGKQSRYTITQLDGRSTPGA
;
A
#
# COMPACT_ATOMS: atom_id res chain seq x y z
N MET A 1 3.94 -29.79 -26.16
CA MET A 1 5.05 -28.98 -25.60
C MET A 1 5.93 -29.76 -24.60
N ALA A 2 5.43 -30.33 -23.48
CA ALA A 2 6.27 -31.06 -22.53
C ALA A 2 6.90 -32.35 -23.07
N LYS A 3 6.20 -33.12 -23.95
CA LYS A 3 6.76 -34.31 -24.61
C LYS A 3 7.80 -33.99 -25.69
N ASP A 4 7.66 -32.87 -26.39
CA ASP A 4 8.65 -32.44 -27.40
C ASP A 4 9.90 -31.85 -26.76
N PHE A 5 9.77 -31.20 -25.61
CA PHE A 5 10.89 -30.72 -24.81
C PHE A 5 11.71 -31.86 -24.21
N ALA A 6 11.03 -32.89 -23.67
CA ALA A 6 11.69 -34.11 -23.17
C ALA A 6 12.40 -34.89 -24.25
N LYS A 7 11.93 -34.83 -25.50
CA LYS A 7 12.56 -35.45 -26.67
C LYS A 7 13.82 -34.69 -27.11
N LYS A 8 13.80 -33.37 -27.03
CA LYS A 8 14.99 -32.52 -27.27
C LYS A 8 16.08 -32.71 -26.20
N LEU A 9 15.69 -32.84 -24.92
CA LEU A 9 16.61 -33.13 -23.82
C LEU A 9 17.27 -34.53 -23.93
N ARG A 10 16.59 -35.54 -24.47
CA ARG A 10 17.21 -36.86 -24.75
C ARG A 10 18.21 -36.84 -25.87
N LEU A 11 18.02 -35.98 -26.88
CA LEU A 11 18.94 -35.81 -27.99
C LEU A 11 20.26 -35.13 -27.58
N VAL A 12 20.24 -34.23 -26.61
CA VAL A 12 21.44 -33.57 -26.04
C VAL A 12 22.23 -34.54 -25.17
N ARG A 13 21.61 -35.54 -24.53
CA ARG A 13 22.31 -36.55 -23.70
C ARG A 13 22.95 -37.72 -24.50
N SER A 14 22.66 -37.86 -25.81
CA SER A 14 23.19 -38.95 -26.64
C SER A 14 24.30 -38.56 -27.59
N GLY A 15 24.80 -37.36 -27.53
CA GLY A 15 25.94 -36.89 -28.36
C GLY A 15 27.26 -37.07 -27.68
N THR A 16 27.77 -38.30 -27.65
CA THR A 16 29.21 -38.57 -27.46
C THR A 16 29.86 -38.80 -28.82
N SER A 17 30.79 -37.99 -29.23
CA SER A 17 32.16 -38.33 -29.58
C SER A 17 32.80 -37.35 -30.55
N SER A 18 34.00 -37.00 -30.20
CA SER A 18 35.23 -36.71 -30.98
C SER A 18 35.24 -35.51 -31.92
N GLY A 19 36.12 -34.57 -31.62
CA GLY A 19 36.63 -33.58 -32.56
C GLY A 19 37.23 -32.36 -31.84
N THR A 20 38.52 -32.36 -31.68
CA THR A 20 39.39 -31.30 -31.17
C THR A 20 39.27 -30.00 -31.96
N THR A 21 39.06 -28.85 -31.30
CA THR A 21 39.82 -27.58 -31.43
C THR A 21 39.22 -26.44 -30.57
N PRO A 22 39.93 -25.36 -30.29
CA PRO A 22 39.83 -24.64 -29.05
C PRO A 22 39.01 -23.35 -29.13
N GLY A 23 38.23 -23.05 -28.10
CA GLY A 23 37.53 -21.79 -27.98
C GLY A 23 36.72 -21.66 -26.70
N GLY A 24 37.27 -21.00 -25.70
CA GLY A 24 36.76 -20.84 -24.36
C GLY A 24 35.47 -20.01 -24.19
N GLN A 25 34.56 -20.04 -25.12
CA GLN A 25 33.23 -19.39 -25.00
C GLN A 25 32.04 -20.37 -24.99
N GLU A 26 32.19 -21.58 -25.47
CA GLU A 26 31.10 -22.59 -25.46
C GLU A 26 30.91 -23.24 -24.09
N ASP A 27 32.01 -23.43 -23.32
CA ASP A 27 31.89 -24.04 -21.98
C ASP A 27 31.15 -23.20 -20.95
N SER A 28 31.14 -21.87 -21.07
CA SER A 28 30.42 -20.99 -20.14
C SER A 28 28.90 -20.98 -20.39
N TYR A 29 28.49 -21.21 -21.64
CA TYR A 29 27.07 -21.26 -22.02
C TYR A 29 26.43 -22.59 -21.62
N ASP A 30 27.14 -23.66 -21.69
CA ASP A 30 26.67 -25.00 -21.32
C ASP A 30 26.59 -25.17 -19.80
N LEU A 31 27.50 -24.58 -19.03
CA LEU A 31 27.43 -24.52 -17.56
C LEU A 31 26.21 -23.70 -17.07
N SER A 32 25.95 -22.54 -17.66
CA SER A 32 24.81 -21.71 -17.30
C SER A 32 23.47 -22.36 -17.64
N LEU A 33 23.40 -23.12 -18.72
CA LEU A 33 22.22 -23.93 -19.10
C LEU A 33 22.04 -25.14 -18.16
N GLN A 34 23.08 -25.80 -17.74
CA GLN A 34 23.04 -26.90 -16.77
C GLN A 34 22.62 -26.42 -15.38
N GLU A 35 23.13 -25.27 -14.90
CA GLU A 35 22.70 -24.63 -13.66
C GLU A 35 21.21 -24.21 -13.75
N GLY A 36 20.78 -23.66 -14.89
CA GLY A 36 19.38 -23.31 -15.13
C GLY A 36 18.44 -24.52 -15.11
N VAL A 37 18.85 -25.63 -15.72
CA VAL A 37 18.08 -26.88 -15.71
C VAL A 37 18.00 -27.50 -14.31
N THR A 38 19.11 -27.52 -13.57
CA THR A 38 19.14 -28.02 -12.18
C THR A 38 18.22 -27.21 -11.27
N ARG A 39 18.24 -25.87 -11.41
CA ARG A 39 17.38 -24.96 -10.64
C ARG A 39 15.91 -25.21 -10.95
N LEU A 40 15.54 -25.40 -12.20
CA LEU A 40 14.15 -25.72 -12.62
C LEU A 40 13.72 -27.13 -12.16
N GLU A 41 14.62 -28.10 -12.12
CA GLU A 41 14.33 -29.45 -11.59
C GLU A 41 14.10 -29.43 -10.07
N ASP A 42 14.87 -28.62 -9.33
CA ASP A 42 14.72 -28.45 -7.89
C ASP A 42 13.42 -27.70 -7.55
N GLU A 43 13.10 -26.65 -8.31
CA GLU A 43 11.84 -25.93 -8.19
C GLU A 43 10.61 -26.82 -8.51
N ASN A 44 10.69 -27.63 -9.55
CA ASN A 44 9.65 -28.63 -9.86
C ASN A 44 9.51 -29.69 -8.75
N ARG A 45 10.59 -30.11 -8.12
CA ARG A 45 10.59 -31.06 -7.00
C ARG A 45 9.93 -30.42 -5.77
N ARG A 46 10.25 -29.17 -5.47
CA ARG A 46 9.63 -28.38 -4.41
C ARG A 46 8.14 -28.21 -4.64
N LEU A 47 7.72 -27.72 -5.82
CA LEU A 47 6.29 -27.52 -6.16
C LEU A 47 5.47 -28.83 -6.13
N ARG A 48 6.07 -29.96 -6.52
CA ARG A 48 5.41 -31.28 -6.39
C ARG A 48 5.27 -31.74 -4.94
N SER A 49 6.22 -31.38 -4.08
CA SER A 49 6.13 -31.64 -2.64
C SER A 49 5.05 -30.78 -1.99
N GLU A 50 5.00 -29.51 -2.33
CA GLU A 50 3.97 -28.57 -1.86
C GLU A 50 2.57 -28.99 -2.33
N LEU A 51 2.41 -29.38 -3.59
CA LEU A 51 1.13 -29.88 -4.12
C LEU A 51 0.66 -31.16 -3.41
N LYS A 52 1.58 -32.12 -3.13
CA LYS A 52 1.24 -33.32 -2.36
C LYS A 52 0.88 -33.00 -0.92
N GLY A 53 1.55 -32.00 -0.32
CA GLY A 53 1.23 -31.49 1.01
C GLY A 53 -0.18 -30.93 1.06
N ALA A 54 -0.51 -30.03 0.14
CA ALA A 54 -1.84 -29.40 0.03
C ALA A 54 -2.96 -30.44 -0.21
N GLN A 55 -2.71 -31.43 -1.09
CA GLN A 55 -3.69 -32.50 -1.34
C GLN A 55 -3.94 -33.39 -0.09
N ARG A 56 -2.89 -33.70 0.69
CA ARG A 56 -3.03 -34.45 1.95
C ARG A 56 -3.81 -33.66 2.99
N GLN A 57 -3.53 -32.35 3.12
CA GLN A 57 -4.24 -31.48 4.05
C GLN A 57 -5.73 -31.39 3.71
N SER A 58 -6.09 -31.17 2.45
CA SER A 58 -7.50 -31.17 1.99
C SER A 58 -8.22 -32.49 2.30
N THR A 59 -7.54 -33.63 2.19
CA THR A 59 -8.11 -34.94 2.51
C THR A 59 -8.35 -35.09 4.03
N VAL A 60 -7.39 -34.64 4.86
CA VAL A 60 -7.55 -34.66 6.33
C VAL A 60 -8.73 -33.80 6.77
N PHE A 61 -8.88 -32.62 6.18
CA PHE A 61 -9.98 -31.70 6.51
C PHE A 61 -11.36 -32.30 6.16
N LYS A 62 -11.50 -32.96 5.01
CA LYS A 62 -12.71 -33.68 4.64
C LYS A 62 -13.01 -34.87 5.59
N MET A 63 -11.98 -35.56 6.06
CA MET A 63 -12.16 -36.61 7.06
C MET A 63 -12.63 -36.05 8.39
N LEU A 64 -12.08 -34.94 8.84
CA LEU A 64 -12.51 -34.23 10.07
C LEU A 64 -13.97 -33.80 9.96
N ALA A 65 -14.37 -33.20 8.86
CA ALA A 65 -15.77 -32.82 8.61
C ALA A 65 -16.70 -34.05 8.72
N SER A 66 -16.30 -35.20 8.14
CA SER A 66 -17.11 -36.43 8.24
C SER A 66 -17.21 -37.03 9.65
N ILE A 67 -16.20 -36.78 10.50
CA ILE A 67 -16.26 -37.19 11.91
C ILE A 67 -17.21 -36.26 12.70
N ILE A 68 -17.20 -34.98 12.40
CA ILE A 68 -18.11 -34.00 13.01
C ILE A 68 -19.56 -34.31 12.65
N GLU A 69 -19.84 -34.71 11.41
CA GLU A 69 -21.19 -35.11 10.95
C GLU A 69 -21.78 -36.31 11.71
N GLN A 70 -20.98 -37.06 12.45
CA GLN A 70 -21.43 -38.17 13.28
C GLN A 70 -21.83 -37.80 14.69
N GLN A 71 -21.69 -36.53 15.09
CA GLN A 71 -22.07 -36.05 16.43
C GLN A 71 -23.60 -36.09 16.60
N PRO A 72 -24.11 -36.47 17.81
CA PRO A 72 -25.55 -36.49 18.03
C PRO A 72 -26.16 -35.08 18.01
N PRO A 73 -27.32 -34.89 17.36
CA PRO A 73 -28.00 -33.60 17.36
C PRO A 73 -28.63 -33.25 18.71
N PHE A 74 -28.86 -31.96 18.96
CA PHE A 74 -29.63 -31.50 20.09
C PHE A 74 -31.10 -31.90 19.99
N SER A 75 -31.79 -32.00 21.15
CA SER A 75 -33.23 -32.16 21.18
C SER A 75 -33.92 -30.88 20.67
N THR A 76 -35.01 -31.05 19.92
CA THR A 76 -35.83 -29.89 19.46
C THR A 76 -36.83 -29.47 20.52
N PHE A 77 -37.22 -28.22 20.49
CA PHE A 77 -38.26 -27.66 21.34
C PHE A 77 -39.38 -27.06 20.51
N THR A 78 -40.65 -27.24 20.95
CA THR A 78 -41.79 -26.55 20.36
C THR A 78 -41.69 -25.04 20.69
N PRO A 79 -41.83 -24.14 19.72
CA PRO A 79 -41.83 -22.70 20.00
C PRO A 79 -42.94 -22.32 20.97
N TYR A 80 -42.71 -21.30 21.80
CA TYR A 80 -43.70 -20.79 22.71
C TYR A 80 -44.93 -20.20 21.95
N SER A 81 -46.11 -20.68 22.18
CA SER A 81 -47.35 -20.28 21.50
C SER A 81 -47.65 -18.79 21.60
N SER A 82 -47.26 -18.14 22.70
CA SER A 82 -47.46 -16.72 22.92
C SER A 82 -46.83 -15.81 21.87
N ILE A 83 -45.91 -16.32 21.06
CA ILE A 83 -45.18 -15.57 20.01
C ILE A 83 -45.81 -15.81 18.64
N THR A 84 -46.20 -17.05 18.36
CA THR A 84 -46.78 -17.42 17.07
C THR A 84 -48.22 -16.90 16.91
N ASP A 85 -48.99 -16.78 18.00
CA ASP A 85 -50.38 -16.40 17.99
C ASP A 85 -50.65 -14.89 18.24
N ARG A 86 -49.58 -14.10 18.21
CA ARG A 86 -49.62 -12.67 18.50
C ARG A 86 -50.42 -11.93 17.41
N LYS A 87 -51.49 -11.22 17.82
CA LYS A 87 -52.21 -10.29 16.94
C LYS A 87 -51.43 -8.97 16.83
N ALA A 88 -50.38 -9.02 16.05
CA ALA A 88 -49.51 -7.86 15.83
C ALA A 88 -49.99 -7.01 14.66
N LYS A 89 -49.71 -5.68 14.75
CA LYS A 89 -50.07 -4.70 13.70
C LYS A 89 -49.02 -4.64 12.59
N ILE A 90 -47.77 -5.00 12.91
CA ILE A 90 -46.64 -4.88 12.02
C ILE A 90 -46.00 -6.27 11.87
N THR A 91 -45.84 -6.70 10.64
CA THR A 91 -45.11 -7.96 10.32
C THR A 91 -43.78 -7.64 9.68
N GLU A 92 -42.70 -8.14 10.28
CA GLU A 92 -41.31 -7.98 9.82
C GLU A 92 -40.54 -9.30 9.97
N SER A 93 -39.37 -9.36 9.37
CA SER A 93 -38.31 -10.32 9.72
C SER A 93 -37.27 -9.60 10.55
N ALA A 94 -36.66 -10.31 11.52
CA ALA A 94 -35.53 -9.80 12.26
C ALA A 94 -34.24 -10.36 11.66
N MET A 95 -33.15 -9.60 11.74
CA MET A 95 -31.81 -10.03 11.34
C MET A 95 -30.83 -9.77 12.48
N LEU A 96 -30.17 -10.82 12.96
CA LEU A 96 -29.04 -10.75 13.88
C LEU A 96 -27.76 -10.92 13.06
N VAL A 97 -26.80 -9.99 13.18
CA VAL A 97 -25.49 -10.08 12.53
C VAL A 97 -24.50 -10.65 13.53
N LEU A 98 -23.74 -11.68 13.12
CA LEU A 98 -22.69 -12.31 13.90
C LEU A 98 -21.37 -12.26 13.11
N SER A 99 -20.33 -11.65 13.65
CA SER A 99 -18.98 -11.68 13.05
C SER A 99 -17.91 -11.44 14.10
N ASP A 100 -16.68 -11.73 13.74
CA ASP A 100 -15.49 -11.38 14.52
C ASP A 100 -15.63 -11.86 15.96
N CYS A 101 -16.10 -13.10 16.09
CA CYS A 101 -16.32 -13.72 17.40
C CYS A 101 -15.00 -14.02 18.10
N HIS A 102 -14.01 -14.54 17.35
CA HIS A 102 -12.71 -14.95 17.86
C HIS A 102 -12.84 -15.64 19.22
N SER A 103 -13.85 -16.52 19.35
CA SER A 103 -14.31 -17.05 20.64
C SER A 103 -13.23 -17.81 21.41
N ASP A 104 -12.24 -18.30 20.68
CA ASP A 104 -11.09 -19.04 21.19
C ASP A 104 -9.90 -18.16 21.61
N GLN A 105 -9.92 -16.84 21.30
CA GLN A 105 -8.85 -15.90 21.57
C GLN A 105 -8.68 -15.71 23.10
N GLU A 106 -7.43 -15.60 23.56
CA GLU A 106 -7.10 -15.19 24.92
C GLU A 106 -6.45 -13.82 24.93
N VAL A 107 -7.07 -12.85 25.61
CA VAL A 107 -6.56 -11.51 25.85
C VAL A 107 -6.32 -11.32 27.33
N LEU A 108 -5.06 -11.08 27.72
CA LEU A 108 -4.67 -10.91 29.10
C LEU A 108 -4.73 -9.43 29.50
N PRO A 109 -5.41 -9.06 30.61
CA PRO A 109 -5.59 -7.66 31.01
C PRO A 109 -4.28 -6.87 31.15
N ASN A 110 -3.25 -7.49 31.69
CA ASN A 110 -1.94 -6.87 31.91
C ASN A 110 -1.21 -6.50 30.59
N ARG A 111 -1.56 -7.13 29.47
CA ARG A 111 -0.99 -6.85 28.16
C ARG A 111 -1.73 -5.76 27.40
N VAL A 112 -2.97 -5.48 27.77
CA VAL A 112 -3.85 -4.49 27.12
C VAL A 112 -4.27 -3.37 28.07
N ARG A 113 -3.39 -2.94 28.98
CA ARG A 113 -3.60 -1.84 29.95
C ARG A 113 -4.88 -1.98 30.76
N ASN A 114 -5.31 -3.20 31.03
CA ASN A 114 -6.59 -3.55 31.69
C ASN A 114 -7.84 -3.04 30.94
N LEU A 115 -7.75 -2.83 29.63
CA LEU A 115 -8.87 -2.41 28.80
C LEU A 115 -9.78 -3.58 28.40
N GLU A 116 -9.24 -4.79 28.37
CA GLU A 116 -9.99 -6.02 28.03
C GLU A 116 -9.48 -7.22 28.87
N GLU A 117 -10.38 -8.17 29.07
CA GLU A 117 -10.08 -9.57 29.36
C GLU A 117 -11.02 -10.40 28.49
N PHE A 118 -10.46 -11.24 27.66
CA PHE A 118 -11.24 -12.07 26.77
C PHE A 118 -10.67 -13.50 26.76
N ASN A 119 -11.56 -14.46 26.82
CA ASN A 119 -11.30 -15.88 26.75
C ASN A 119 -12.60 -16.61 26.40
N PHE A 120 -12.58 -17.92 26.25
CA PHE A 120 -13.74 -18.67 25.83
C PHE A 120 -14.93 -18.55 26.81
N ASP A 121 -14.70 -18.46 28.11
CA ASP A 121 -15.78 -18.25 29.10
C ASP A 121 -16.44 -16.88 28.93
N VAL A 122 -15.65 -15.83 28.66
CA VAL A 122 -16.17 -14.50 28.36
C VAL A 122 -16.93 -14.52 27.03
N ALA A 123 -16.45 -15.26 26.02
CA ALA A 123 -17.18 -15.46 24.76
C ALA A 123 -18.55 -16.12 25.00
N CYS A 124 -18.63 -17.14 25.87
CA CYS A 124 -19.89 -17.77 26.28
C CYS A 124 -20.85 -16.78 26.96
N GLN A 125 -20.33 -15.93 27.85
CA GLN A 125 -21.15 -14.87 28.48
C GLN A 125 -21.67 -13.83 27.45
N ARG A 126 -20.84 -13.46 26.46
CA ARG A 126 -21.24 -12.55 25.38
C ARG A 126 -22.28 -13.17 24.46
N ALA A 127 -22.14 -14.47 24.15
CA ALA A 127 -23.14 -15.25 23.43
C ALA A 127 -24.48 -15.27 24.16
N GLU A 128 -24.48 -15.55 25.46
CA GLU A 128 -25.67 -15.52 26.31
C GLU A 128 -26.35 -14.14 26.26
N ARG A 129 -25.56 -13.07 26.38
CA ARG A 129 -26.07 -11.71 26.31
C ARG A 129 -26.66 -11.37 24.93
N ILE A 130 -26.07 -11.85 23.84
CA ILE A 130 -26.63 -11.68 22.46
C ILE A 130 -28.03 -12.29 22.41
N VAL A 131 -28.17 -13.53 22.86
CA VAL A 131 -29.43 -14.27 22.84
C VAL A 131 -30.46 -13.60 23.72
N ASP A 132 -30.11 -13.30 24.98
CA ASP A 132 -31.04 -12.68 25.95
C ASP A 132 -31.49 -11.29 25.50
N THR A 133 -30.58 -10.50 24.95
CA THR A 133 -30.91 -9.16 24.42
C THR A 133 -31.83 -9.29 23.20
N THR A 134 -31.56 -10.23 22.31
CA THR A 134 -32.39 -10.48 21.13
C THR A 134 -33.81 -10.89 21.55
N ILE A 135 -33.93 -11.82 22.49
CA ILE A 135 -35.23 -12.28 23.00
C ILE A 135 -35.97 -11.13 23.71
N SER A 136 -35.32 -10.46 24.68
CA SER A 136 -35.90 -9.37 25.42
C SER A 136 -36.38 -8.23 24.50
N HIS A 137 -35.60 -7.87 23.48
CA HIS A 137 -35.97 -6.81 22.55
C HIS A 137 -37.15 -7.22 21.66
N LEU A 138 -37.02 -8.35 20.94
CA LEU A 138 -38.02 -8.75 19.94
C LEU A 138 -39.29 -9.34 20.55
N VAL A 139 -39.12 -10.04 21.67
CA VAL A 139 -40.26 -10.77 22.30
C VAL A 139 -40.92 -9.93 23.38
N ASP A 140 -40.17 -9.31 24.30
CA ASP A 140 -40.74 -8.64 25.46
C ASP A 140 -41.07 -7.15 25.18
N ASN A 141 -40.20 -6.45 24.44
CA ASN A 141 -40.34 -5.01 24.20
C ASN A 141 -41.16 -4.69 22.95
N MET A 142 -40.97 -5.42 21.84
CA MET A 142 -41.68 -5.15 20.58
C MET A 142 -42.99 -5.91 20.44
N LYS A 143 -43.90 -5.74 21.39
CA LYS A 143 -45.18 -6.49 21.48
C LYS A 143 -46.16 -6.27 20.31
N ASN A 144 -46.01 -5.15 19.59
CA ASN A 144 -46.86 -4.85 18.42
C ASN A 144 -46.29 -5.41 17.10
N TYR A 145 -45.16 -6.06 17.16
CA TYR A 145 -44.50 -6.69 16.02
C TYR A 145 -44.67 -8.21 16.05
N ARG A 146 -44.82 -8.77 14.87
CA ARG A 146 -44.73 -10.21 14.62
C ARG A 146 -43.54 -10.47 13.73
N PHE A 147 -42.61 -11.22 14.24
CA PHE A 147 -41.43 -11.62 13.48
C PHE A 147 -41.65 -13.03 12.89
N GLU A 148 -41.82 -13.10 11.55
CA GLU A 148 -42.08 -14.38 10.88
C GLU A 148 -40.88 -15.25 10.85
N LYS A 149 -39.70 -14.63 10.65
CA LYS A 149 -38.39 -15.30 10.60
C LYS A 149 -37.34 -14.50 11.36
N LEU A 150 -36.38 -15.22 11.92
CA LEU A 150 -35.14 -14.66 12.38
C LEU A 150 -34.06 -15.07 11.38
N TYR A 151 -33.44 -14.11 10.73
CA TYR A 151 -32.23 -14.31 9.95
C TYR A 151 -31.01 -14.11 10.84
N ILE A 152 -30.02 -14.97 10.70
CA ILE A 152 -28.70 -14.81 11.31
C ILE A 152 -27.71 -14.63 10.16
N ALA A 153 -27.11 -13.45 10.07
CA ALA A 153 -26.11 -13.12 9.06
C ALA A 153 -24.70 -13.30 9.65
N GLY A 154 -24.07 -14.40 9.35
CA GLY A 154 -22.72 -14.73 9.78
C GLY A 154 -21.68 -14.18 8.80
N LEU A 155 -20.76 -13.34 9.27
CA LEU A 155 -19.78 -12.67 8.41
C LEU A 155 -18.34 -13.21 8.60
N GLY A 156 -18.20 -14.38 9.27
CA GLY A 156 -16.91 -15.03 9.45
C GLY A 156 -16.11 -14.56 10.67
N ASP A 157 -14.88 -15.08 10.77
CA ASP A 157 -13.96 -14.93 11.89
C ASP A 157 -14.58 -15.36 13.23
N TYR A 158 -15.19 -16.55 13.20
CA TYR A 158 -15.70 -17.18 14.41
C TYR A 158 -14.59 -17.64 15.33
N VAL A 159 -13.43 -18.02 14.76
CA VAL A 159 -12.21 -18.47 15.45
C VAL A 159 -11.01 -17.69 14.95
N SER A 160 -9.96 -17.62 15.80
CA SER A 160 -8.71 -16.92 15.49
C SER A 160 -7.79 -17.69 14.52
N GLY A 161 -8.04 -19.00 14.30
CA GLY A 161 -7.36 -19.83 13.31
C GLY A 161 -5.86 -20.02 13.54
N GLU A 162 -5.14 -20.40 12.47
CA GLU A 162 -3.72 -20.79 12.53
C GLU A 162 -2.77 -19.81 11.85
N ILE A 163 -3.27 -18.99 10.92
CA ILE A 163 -2.38 -18.21 10.01
C ILE A 163 -1.57 -17.11 10.68
N HIS A 164 -1.92 -16.68 11.89
CA HIS A 164 -1.19 -15.63 12.65
C HIS A 164 -0.53 -16.16 13.92
N GLY A 165 -0.30 -17.47 14.01
CA GLY A 165 0.22 -18.09 15.25
C GLY A 165 -0.76 -18.00 16.45
N ALA A 166 -2.01 -17.59 16.20
CA ALA A 166 -3.01 -17.36 17.22
C ALA A 166 -3.39 -18.64 17.98
N THR A 167 -3.21 -19.81 17.36
CA THR A 167 -3.52 -21.11 17.99
C THR A 167 -2.72 -21.38 19.27
N GLU A 168 -1.47 -20.88 19.36
CA GLU A 168 -0.62 -21.06 20.54
C GLU A 168 -1.15 -20.30 21.76
N HIS A 169 -1.92 -19.24 21.52
CA HIS A 169 -2.53 -18.35 22.52
C HIS A 169 -4.06 -18.49 22.56
N SER A 170 -4.60 -19.60 22.07
CA SER A 170 -6.03 -19.87 22.08
C SER A 170 -6.40 -20.85 23.19
N HIS A 171 -7.67 -20.86 23.59
CA HIS A 171 -8.19 -21.58 24.73
C HIS A 171 -7.81 -23.08 24.78
N TRP A 172 -7.97 -23.80 23.64
CA TRP A 172 -7.57 -25.22 23.57
C TRP A 172 -6.22 -25.45 22.90
N GLN A 173 -5.51 -24.40 22.48
CA GLN A 173 -4.25 -24.50 21.73
C GLN A 173 -4.31 -25.49 20.56
N ASN A 174 -5.48 -25.62 19.94
CA ASN A 174 -5.77 -26.55 18.87
C ASN A 174 -6.94 -26.07 18.03
N ALA A 175 -6.69 -25.71 16.76
CA ALA A 175 -7.68 -25.10 15.89
C ALA A 175 -8.93 -25.98 15.66
N LEU A 176 -8.78 -27.31 15.62
CA LEU A 176 -9.92 -28.23 15.53
C LEU A 176 -10.82 -28.13 16.76
N LYS A 177 -10.23 -28.19 17.98
CA LYS A 177 -10.99 -28.08 19.23
C LYS A 177 -11.64 -26.71 19.39
N ASN A 178 -10.92 -25.65 19.01
CA ASN A 178 -11.44 -24.28 18.97
C ASN A 178 -12.68 -24.21 18.05
N SER A 179 -12.59 -24.75 16.84
CA SER A 179 -13.72 -24.77 15.90
C SER A 179 -14.90 -25.61 16.40
N MET A 180 -14.65 -26.76 17.03
CA MET A 180 -15.72 -27.58 17.61
C MET A 180 -16.39 -26.88 18.77
N GLY A 181 -15.61 -26.28 19.70
CA GLY A 181 -16.15 -25.53 20.83
C GLY A 181 -17.00 -24.36 20.40
N THR A 182 -16.52 -23.58 19.42
CA THR A 182 -17.27 -22.44 18.84
C THR A 182 -18.53 -22.89 18.12
N GLY A 183 -18.47 -24.00 17.38
CA GLY A 183 -19.65 -24.58 16.71
C GLY A 183 -20.69 -25.07 17.71
N GLU A 184 -20.28 -25.66 18.84
CA GLU A 184 -21.17 -26.02 19.95
C GLU A 184 -21.84 -24.80 20.56
N LEU A 185 -21.06 -23.71 20.80
CA LEU A 185 -21.57 -22.45 21.33
C LEU A 185 -22.65 -21.84 20.40
N ILE A 186 -22.38 -21.78 19.09
CA ILE A 186 -23.36 -21.32 18.10
C ILE A 186 -24.60 -22.20 18.08
N ALA A 187 -24.42 -23.52 18.15
CA ALA A 187 -25.55 -24.44 18.17
C ALA A 187 -26.45 -24.25 19.40
N MET A 188 -25.88 -24.01 20.60
CA MET A 188 -26.62 -23.67 21.80
C MET A 188 -27.40 -22.35 21.68
N MET A 189 -26.76 -21.29 21.12
CA MET A 189 -27.40 -20.01 20.84
C MET A 189 -28.62 -20.19 19.92
N VAL A 190 -28.47 -20.90 18.80
CA VAL A 190 -29.57 -21.13 17.85
C VAL A 190 -30.66 -21.98 18.46
N THR A 191 -30.32 -22.97 19.29
CA THR A 191 -31.30 -23.80 20.02
C THR A 191 -32.18 -22.98 20.94
N ASP A 192 -31.60 -22.06 21.71
CA ASP A 192 -32.35 -21.16 22.59
C ASP A 192 -33.24 -20.18 21.78
N LEU A 193 -32.70 -19.58 20.71
CA LEU A 193 -33.49 -18.72 19.83
C LEU A 193 -34.66 -19.48 19.16
N SER A 194 -34.48 -20.78 18.85
CA SER A 194 -35.49 -21.61 18.26
C SER A 194 -36.73 -21.83 19.14
N ARG A 195 -36.63 -21.61 20.45
CA ARG A 195 -37.77 -21.64 21.37
C ARG A 195 -38.77 -20.49 21.14
N TYR A 196 -38.28 -19.39 20.57
CA TYR A 196 -39.06 -18.14 20.40
C TYR A 196 -39.39 -17.85 18.96
N PHE A 197 -38.55 -18.29 18.00
CA PHE A 197 -38.79 -18.02 16.58
C PHE A 197 -39.19 -19.29 15.85
N PRO A 198 -40.31 -19.28 15.13
CA PRO A 198 -40.82 -20.46 14.43
C PRO A 198 -39.93 -20.92 13.27
N LYS A 199 -39.25 -19.98 12.62
CA LYS A 199 -38.28 -20.23 11.55
C LYS A 199 -37.04 -19.38 11.73
N ILE A 200 -35.86 -20.01 11.63
CA ILE A 200 -34.55 -19.38 11.62
C ILE A 200 -33.86 -19.68 10.29
N VAL A 201 -33.23 -18.67 9.69
CA VAL A 201 -32.39 -18.80 8.50
C VAL A 201 -31.00 -18.32 8.84
N PHE A 202 -30.03 -19.21 8.88
CA PHE A 202 -28.63 -18.88 9.18
C PHE A 202 -27.81 -18.88 7.89
N CYS A 203 -27.43 -17.70 7.43
CA CYS A 203 -26.57 -17.48 6.28
C CYS A 203 -25.19 -17.09 6.74
N SER A 204 -24.11 -17.78 6.27
CA SER A 204 -22.75 -17.54 6.73
C SER A 204 -21.76 -17.52 5.58
N VAL A 205 -20.78 -16.60 5.68
CA VAL A 205 -19.57 -16.57 4.84
C VAL A 205 -18.35 -16.78 5.75
N SER A 206 -17.23 -17.22 5.17
CA SER A 206 -15.99 -17.45 5.92
C SER A 206 -15.18 -16.16 6.02
N GLY A 207 -14.47 -15.98 7.13
CA GLY A 207 -13.55 -14.87 7.36
C GLY A 207 -12.10 -15.19 6.98
N ASN A 208 -11.21 -14.24 7.23
CA ASN A 208 -9.80 -14.38 6.88
C ASN A 208 -8.99 -15.17 7.92
N HIS A 209 -9.31 -15.07 9.19
CA HIS A 209 -8.59 -15.77 10.26
C HIS A 209 -8.78 -17.28 10.19
N GLY A 210 -9.97 -17.74 9.82
CA GLY A 210 -10.25 -19.18 9.68
C GLY A 210 -9.54 -19.85 8.51
N ARG A 211 -8.86 -19.15 7.60
CA ARG A 211 -8.13 -19.73 6.47
C ARG A 211 -7.03 -20.69 6.95
N ARG A 212 -6.84 -21.79 6.21
CA ARG A 212 -5.76 -22.75 6.43
C ARG A 212 -4.50 -22.41 5.63
N SER A 213 -4.60 -21.49 4.71
CA SER A 213 -3.52 -21.01 3.89
C SER A 213 -3.43 -19.51 4.00
N VAL A 214 -2.22 -19.00 4.14
CA VAL A 214 -1.92 -17.57 4.10
C VAL A 214 -2.45 -16.94 2.81
N LYS A 215 -2.32 -17.64 1.69
CA LYS A 215 -2.85 -17.21 0.40
C LYS A 215 -4.34 -17.51 0.31
N LYS A 216 -5.16 -16.47 0.10
CA LYS A 216 -6.60 -16.62 -0.16
C LYS A 216 -6.84 -17.40 -1.45
N ASP A 217 -7.45 -18.59 -1.35
CA ASP A 217 -7.96 -19.31 -2.50
C ASP A 217 -9.40 -18.89 -2.76
N TYR A 218 -9.63 -18.21 -3.88
CA TYR A 218 -10.98 -17.74 -4.25
C TYR A 218 -11.96 -18.89 -4.60
N ARG A 219 -11.46 -20.13 -4.75
CA ARG A 219 -12.26 -21.34 -5.01
C ARG A 219 -12.38 -22.25 -3.78
N GLY A 220 -11.85 -21.85 -2.65
CA GLY A 220 -11.73 -22.69 -1.47
C GLY A 220 -12.22 -22.00 -0.20
N ALA A 221 -13.37 -21.31 -0.24
CA ALA A 221 -13.96 -20.71 0.95
C ALA A 221 -14.32 -21.73 2.03
N HIS A 222 -14.56 -23.01 1.66
CA HIS A 222 -14.75 -24.11 2.58
C HIS A 222 -13.45 -24.73 3.14
N ASP A 223 -12.26 -24.40 2.61
CA ASP A 223 -10.98 -24.76 3.24
C ASP A 223 -10.62 -23.74 4.34
N ASN A 224 -11.51 -23.67 5.34
CA ASN A 224 -11.55 -22.64 6.37
C ASN A 224 -12.09 -23.22 7.69
N TRP A 225 -11.50 -22.81 8.80
CA TRP A 225 -11.95 -23.25 10.13
C TRP A 225 -13.37 -22.75 10.46
N ASP A 226 -13.78 -21.58 9.94
CA ASP A 226 -15.16 -21.10 10.08
C ASP A 226 -16.18 -22.02 9.43
N TYR A 227 -15.83 -22.63 8.29
CA TYR A 227 -16.70 -23.63 7.68
C TYR A 227 -16.85 -24.88 8.57
N LEU A 228 -15.78 -25.25 9.28
CA LEU A 228 -15.84 -26.37 10.24
C LEU A 228 -16.71 -26.03 11.46
N VAL A 229 -16.64 -24.78 11.95
CA VAL A 229 -17.55 -24.26 12.98
C VAL A 229 -19.00 -24.43 12.54
N MET A 230 -19.33 -23.96 11.33
CA MET A 230 -20.69 -24.06 10.79
C MET A 230 -21.14 -25.48 10.52
N SER A 231 -20.24 -26.36 10.06
CA SER A 231 -20.51 -27.78 9.85
C SER A 231 -20.82 -28.51 11.17
N HIS A 232 -20.06 -28.21 12.23
CA HIS A 232 -20.33 -28.73 13.56
C HIS A 232 -21.69 -28.23 14.07
N ALA A 233 -21.94 -26.92 14.01
CA ALA A 233 -23.23 -26.34 14.42
C ALA A 233 -24.40 -26.98 13.65
N ALA A 234 -24.29 -27.13 12.33
CA ALA A 234 -25.32 -27.77 11.50
C ALA A 234 -25.60 -29.21 11.94
N THR A 235 -24.58 -30.01 12.27
CA THR A 235 -24.72 -31.37 12.76
C THR A 235 -25.46 -31.39 14.10
N ARG A 236 -25.10 -30.52 15.03
CA ARG A 236 -25.78 -30.42 16.33
C ARG A 236 -27.24 -29.97 16.20
N LEU A 237 -27.54 -29.13 15.21
CA LEU A 237 -28.88 -28.57 14.93
C LEU A 237 -29.69 -29.41 13.90
N LYS A 238 -29.22 -30.57 13.51
CA LYS A 238 -29.83 -31.38 12.46
C LYS A 238 -31.34 -31.62 12.66
N ASN A 239 -31.79 -31.87 13.87
CA ASN A 239 -33.24 -32.05 14.14
C ASN A 239 -34.06 -30.82 13.78
N LEU A 240 -33.55 -29.60 14.04
CA LEU A 240 -34.23 -28.35 13.65
C LEU A 240 -34.24 -28.14 12.13
N VAL A 241 -33.21 -28.63 11.45
CA VAL A 241 -33.15 -28.61 9.97
C VAL A 241 -34.14 -29.61 9.39
N ASP A 242 -34.17 -30.82 9.91
CA ASP A 242 -35.08 -31.90 9.46
C ASP A 242 -36.56 -31.54 9.71
N ASP A 243 -36.84 -30.78 10.79
CA ASP A 243 -38.18 -30.25 11.09
C ASP A 243 -38.54 -29.03 10.23
N GLY A 244 -37.65 -28.56 9.36
CA GLY A 244 -37.85 -27.38 8.51
C GLY A 244 -37.88 -26.04 9.25
N ARG A 245 -37.50 -26.04 10.54
CA ARG A 245 -37.44 -24.84 11.40
C ARG A 245 -36.15 -24.05 11.29
N LEU A 246 -35.11 -24.71 10.85
CA LEU A 246 -33.80 -24.07 10.62
C LEU A 246 -33.37 -24.34 9.18
N GLU A 247 -32.89 -23.32 8.53
CA GLU A 247 -32.18 -23.36 7.26
C GLU A 247 -30.75 -22.84 7.47
N ILE A 248 -29.72 -23.59 7.08
CA ILE A 248 -28.32 -23.16 7.16
C ILE A 248 -27.78 -23.09 5.73
N VAL A 249 -27.26 -21.92 5.35
CA VAL A 249 -26.66 -21.67 4.04
C VAL A 249 -25.24 -21.16 4.24
N CYS A 250 -24.25 -21.95 3.84
CA CYS A 250 -22.84 -21.60 3.88
C CYS A 250 -22.22 -21.99 2.53
N PRO A 251 -22.19 -21.08 1.55
CA PRO A 251 -21.69 -21.38 0.21
C PRO A 251 -20.16 -21.48 0.19
N ASP A 252 -19.61 -22.26 -0.76
CA ASP A 252 -18.18 -22.28 -1.05
C ASP A 252 -17.76 -20.99 -1.82
N ALA A 253 -18.06 -19.84 -1.19
CA ALA A 253 -17.81 -18.52 -1.73
C ALA A 253 -17.53 -17.54 -0.59
N TRP A 254 -16.69 -16.54 -0.84
CA TRP A 254 -16.30 -15.49 0.13
C TRP A 254 -17.36 -14.42 0.33
N SER A 255 -18.47 -14.53 -0.36
CA SER A 255 -19.61 -13.61 -0.27
C SER A 255 -20.87 -14.29 -0.76
N MET A 256 -22.01 -13.82 -0.29
CA MET A 256 -23.33 -14.29 -0.72
C MET A 256 -24.34 -13.15 -0.74
N VAL A 257 -25.43 -13.34 -1.50
CA VAL A 257 -26.61 -12.47 -1.49
C VAL A 257 -27.75 -13.18 -0.79
N VAL A 258 -28.37 -12.51 0.16
CA VAL A 258 -29.54 -13.01 0.89
C VAL A 258 -30.72 -12.07 0.59
N SER A 259 -31.78 -12.60 0.00
CA SER A 259 -32.99 -11.82 -0.30
C SER A 259 -34.02 -12.00 0.80
N ILE A 260 -34.47 -10.88 1.39
CA ILE A 260 -35.53 -10.83 2.41
C ILE A 260 -36.64 -9.90 1.91
N TYR A 261 -37.82 -10.44 1.59
CA TYR A 261 -38.93 -9.68 1.01
C TYR A 261 -38.58 -8.92 -0.29
N GLY A 262 -37.58 -9.41 -1.05
CA GLY A 262 -37.07 -8.72 -2.25
C GLY A 262 -35.99 -7.66 -1.98
N TRP A 263 -35.63 -7.41 -0.72
CA TRP A 263 -34.48 -6.63 -0.35
C TRP A 263 -33.23 -7.51 -0.31
N ASN A 264 -32.20 -7.15 -1.10
CA ASN A 264 -30.99 -7.95 -1.26
C ASN A 264 -29.86 -7.46 -0.33
N PHE A 265 -29.38 -8.36 0.52
CA PHE A 265 -28.30 -8.17 1.46
C PHE A 265 -27.06 -8.91 0.95
N VAL A 266 -25.98 -8.19 0.70
CA VAL A 266 -24.67 -8.77 0.39
C VAL A 266 -23.92 -9.01 1.70
N LEU A 267 -23.55 -10.25 1.97
CA LEU A 267 -22.71 -10.66 3.10
C LEU A 267 -21.30 -10.89 2.62
N ASN A 268 -20.33 -10.24 3.25
CA ASN A 268 -18.90 -10.39 2.98
C ASN A 268 -18.10 -10.09 4.25
N HIS A 269 -16.94 -10.76 4.44
CA HIS A 269 -16.16 -10.51 5.65
C HIS A 269 -15.49 -9.13 5.65
N GLY A 270 -14.83 -8.71 4.56
CA GLY A 270 -14.23 -7.37 4.47
C GLY A 270 -12.71 -7.33 4.36
N ASP A 271 -12.01 -8.45 4.34
CA ASP A 271 -10.56 -8.63 4.46
C ASP A 271 -9.68 -8.14 3.29
N ASP A 272 -10.24 -7.54 2.26
CA ASP A 272 -9.51 -7.08 1.07
C ASP A 272 -8.99 -5.63 1.22
N ILE A 273 -8.18 -5.32 2.26
CA ILE A 273 -7.59 -4.00 2.50
C ILE A 273 -6.27 -3.84 1.70
N ARG A 274 -6.02 -2.62 1.20
CA ARG A 274 -4.93 -2.24 0.29
C ARG A 274 -3.80 -1.59 1.06
N CYS A 275 -2.52 -1.92 0.78
CA CYS A 275 -1.36 -1.27 1.40
C CYS A 275 -0.07 -1.56 0.64
N PHE A 276 1.01 -0.81 0.98
CA PHE A 276 2.37 -0.94 0.45
C PHE A 276 3.31 -1.64 1.43
N VAL A 277 4.36 -2.25 0.91
CA VAL A 277 5.45 -2.79 1.74
C VAL A 277 6.43 -1.69 2.19
N PRO A 278 7.19 -1.90 3.27
CA PRO A 278 8.23 -0.98 3.72
C PRO A 278 9.24 -0.65 2.62
N GLY A 279 9.83 0.54 2.69
CA GLY A 279 10.80 1.03 1.70
C GLY A 279 10.16 1.59 0.42
N SER A 280 8.83 1.59 0.30
CA SER A 280 8.11 2.31 -0.75
C SER A 280 8.34 3.81 -0.59
N ARG A 281 8.76 4.50 -1.68
CA ARG A 281 9.21 5.89 -1.60
C ARG A 281 8.08 6.85 -1.91
N VAL A 282 7.75 7.71 -0.95
CA VAL A 282 6.73 8.76 -1.08
C VAL A 282 7.41 10.08 -1.46
N THR A 283 6.86 10.80 -2.44
CA THR A 283 7.42 12.09 -2.90
C THR A 283 6.99 13.22 -1.98
N MET A 284 7.96 13.96 -1.45
CA MET A 284 7.76 15.07 -0.53
C MET A 284 7.73 16.45 -1.25
N LYS A 285 7.16 17.48 -0.61
CA LYS A 285 7.05 18.85 -1.17
C LYS A 285 8.41 19.48 -1.50
N ASP A 286 9.45 19.14 -0.76
CA ASP A 286 10.81 19.61 -0.98
C ASP A 286 11.55 18.89 -2.14
N GLY A 287 10.84 18.02 -2.88
CA GLY A 287 11.37 17.23 -3.99
C GLY A 287 12.17 16.00 -3.58
N THR A 288 12.30 15.73 -2.28
CA THR A 288 12.93 14.53 -1.75
C THR A 288 11.97 13.35 -1.68
N PHE A 289 12.41 12.24 -1.15
CA PHE A 289 11.54 11.12 -0.80
C PHE A 289 11.74 10.66 0.65
N LYS A 290 10.65 10.18 1.25
CA LYS A 290 10.67 9.40 2.49
C LYS A 290 10.22 7.97 2.21
N ALA A 291 10.77 6.99 2.93
CA ALA A 291 10.16 5.66 2.98
C ALA A 291 8.78 5.77 3.64
N ILE A 292 7.78 5.02 3.13
CA ILE A 292 6.39 5.14 3.58
C ILE A 292 6.24 4.91 5.10
N GLU A 293 7.04 4.01 5.67
CA GLU A 293 7.10 3.75 7.12
C GLU A 293 7.69 4.90 7.94
N SER A 294 8.32 5.88 7.30
CA SER A 294 8.93 7.06 7.92
C SER A 294 8.14 8.34 7.66
N VAL A 295 7.02 8.25 6.94
CA VAL A 295 6.13 9.38 6.72
C VAL A 295 5.32 9.63 7.99
N GLU A 296 5.17 10.89 8.37
CA GLU A 296 4.48 11.30 9.59
C GLU A 296 3.25 12.17 9.25
N LYS A 297 2.31 12.24 10.17
CA LYS A 297 1.18 13.16 10.11
C LYS A 297 1.67 14.60 9.98
N GLY A 298 1.13 15.35 9.02
CA GLY A 298 1.53 16.71 8.70
C GLY A 298 2.62 16.82 7.63
N ASP A 299 3.25 15.72 7.22
CA ASP A 299 4.10 15.70 6.03
C ASP A 299 3.30 16.10 4.79
N ILE A 300 3.94 16.72 3.81
CA ILE A 300 3.29 17.22 2.61
C ILE A 300 3.78 16.43 1.41
N VAL A 301 2.85 15.74 0.73
CA VAL A 301 3.12 14.77 -0.34
C VAL A 301 2.49 15.18 -1.67
N LEU A 302 3.07 14.70 -2.79
CA LEU A 302 2.61 14.98 -4.15
C LEU A 302 1.39 14.12 -4.52
N CYS A 303 0.33 14.75 -5.05
CA CYS A 303 -0.92 14.12 -5.48
C CYS A 303 -1.08 14.06 -7.02
N SER A 304 -2.12 13.39 -7.49
CA SER A 304 -2.37 13.11 -8.92
C SER A 304 -2.51 14.35 -9.81
N ASP A 305 -3.05 15.43 -9.29
CA ASP A 305 -3.24 16.70 -9.99
C ASP A 305 -1.96 17.58 -10.05
N GLY A 306 -0.87 17.07 -9.44
CA GLY A 306 0.41 17.77 -9.34
C GLY A 306 0.51 18.70 -8.12
N MET A 307 -0.54 18.83 -7.31
CA MET A 307 -0.53 19.65 -6.11
C MET A 307 0.01 18.87 -4.91
N PHE A 308 0.44 19.61 -3.89
CA PHE A 308 0.97 19.04 -2.65
C PHE A 308 -0.05 19.16 -1.53
N ARG A 309 -0.28 18.05 -0.79
CA ARG A 309 -1.27 17.97 0.28
C ARG A 309 -0.73 17.34 1.55
N SER A 310 -1.34 17.69 2.67
CA SER A 310 -0.94 17.19 3.97
C SER A 310 -1.40 15.75 4.20
N VAL A 311 -0.51 14.95 4.77
CA VAL A 311 -0.82 13.62 5.32
C VAL A 311 -1.63 13.82 6.61
N ARG A 312 -2.85 13.31 6.63
CA ARG A 312 -3.74 13.37 7.78
C ARG A 312 -3.44 12.29 8.80
N GLU A 313 -3.19 11.09 8.31
CA GLU A 313 -2.85 9.93 9.14
C GLU A 313 -1.95 8.96 8.40
N THR A 314 -1.21 8.16 9.16
CA THR A 314 -0.38 7.06 8.66
C THR A 314 -0.90 5.74 9.19
N MET A 315 -0.87 4.70 8.38
CA MET A 315 -1.43 3.40 8.71
C MET A 315 -0.39 2.30 8.57
N SER A 316 -0.42 1.35 9.50
CA SER A 316 0.43 0.17 9.47
C SER A 316 -0.38 -1.06 9.88
N TYR A 317 -0.27 -2.12 9.09
CA TYR A 317 -0.97 -3.39 9.31
C TYR A 317 0.00 -4.55 9.12
N ASP A 318 -0.26 -5.68 9.77
CA ASP A 318 0.44 -6.91 9.44
C ASP A 318 -0.11 -7.50 8.14
N HIS A 319 0.77 -8.08 7.37
CA HIS A 319 0.46 -8.75 6.12
C HIS A 319 1.17 -10.09 6.02
N ASP A 320 0.39 -11.09 5.65
CA ASP A 320 0.91 -12.39 5.29
C ASP A 320 0.15 -12.86 4.05
N GLY A 321 0.76 -12.68 2.88
CA GLY A 321 0.07 -12.98 1.64
C GLY A 321 0.79 -12.49 0.40
N GLU A 322 0.06 -12.48 -0.70
CA GLU A 322 0.58 -12.10 -2.01
C GLU A 322 0.77 -10.59 -2.11
N ILE A 323 1.92 -10.19 -2.67
CA ILE A 323 2.20 -8.82 -3.10
C ILE A 323 2.58 -8.82 -4.58
N VAL A 324 2.32 -7.71 -5.25
CA VAL A 324 2.68 -7.45 -6.63
C VAL A 324 3.83 -6.48 -6.68
N HIS A 325 4.82 -6.80 -7.47
CA HIS A 325 6.02 -6.00 -7.71
C HIS A 325 5.94 -5.35 -9.07
N ILE A 326 6.16 -4.04 -9.14
CA ILE A 326 6.17 -3.27 -10.39
C ILE A 326 7.48 -2.49 -10.54
N SER A 327 7.96 -2.41 -11.77
CA SER A 327 9.00 -1.47 -12.20
C SER A 327 8.57 -0.82 -13.50
N ALA A 328 8.93 0.44 -13.69
CA ALA A 328 8.63 1.17 -14.91
C ALA A 328 9.86 1.92 -15.43
N GLU A 329 9.83 2.27 -16.72
CA GLU A 329 10.87 3.05 -17.37
C GLU A 329 10.95 4.46 -16.76
N CYS A 330 12.11 5.08 -16.83
CA CYS A 330 12.34 6.44 -16.36
C CYS A 330 12.12 6.72 -14.88
N LEU A 331 11.57 5.78 -14.11
CA LEU A 331 11.35 5.91 -12.67
C LEU A 331 12.50 5.27 -11.89
N PRO A 332 12.58 5.51 -10.58
CA PRO A 332 13.56 4.81 -9.74
C PRO A 332 13.56 3.31 -10.05
N ASN A 333 14.73 2.76 -10.34
CA ASN A 333 14.89 1.37 -10.79
C ASN A 333 14.58 0.31 -9.72
N ASN A 334 14.17 0.72 -8.54
CA ASN A 334 13.71 -0.20 -7.51
C ASN A 334 12.31 -0.69 -7.85
N THR A 335 12.13 -1.98 -7.77
CA THR A 335 10.80 -2.57 -7.75
C THR A 335 10.11 -2.10 -6.48
N TRP A 336 8.92 -1.56 -6.60
CA TRP A 336 8.05 -1.24 -5.48
C TRP A 336 6.88 -2.22 -5.44
N SER A 337 6.27 -2.38 -4.29
CA SER A 337 5.38 -3.50 -4.05
C SER A 337 4.19 -3.09 -3.24
N ALA A 338 3.03 -3.64 -3.62
CA ALA A 338 1.78 -3.44 -2.91
C ALA A 338 0.92 -4.70 -2.94
N THR A 339 -0.11 -4.72 -2.12
CA THR A 339 -1.12 -5.79 -2.16
C THR A 339 -1.84 -5.79 -3.52
N PRO A 340 -2.23 -6.95 -4.08
CA PRO A 340 -2.75 -7.06 -5.46
C PRO A 340 -3.95 -6.18 -5.79
N ASN A 341 -4.74 -5.85 -4.79
CA ASN A 341 -5.93 -5.03 -4.89
C ASN A 341 -5.66 -3.53 -4.77
N HIS A 342 -4.41 -3.12 -4.47
CA HIS A 342 -4.06 -1.71 -4.36
C HIS A 342 -4.18 -1.02 -5.71
N GLU A 343 -4.79 0.17 -5.74
CA GLU A 343 -5.05 0.90 -6.97
C GLU A 343 -3.94 1.85 -7.33
N VAL A 344 -3.58 1.80 -8.58
CA VAL A 344 -2.63 2.69 -9.24
C VAL A 344 -3.30 3.32 -10.45
N LEU A 345 -2.99 4.57 -10.73
CA LEU A 345 -3.51 5.28 -11.89
C LEU A 345 -2.70 4.88 -13.13
N VAL A 346 -3.35 4.26 -14.10
CA VAL A 346 -2.70 3.70 -15.29
C VAL A 346 -3.44 4.04 -16.58
N VAL A 347 -2.73 3.94 -17.69
CA VAL A 347 -3.31 3.87 -19.03
C VAL A 347 -2.95 2.50 -19.61
N PRO A 348 -3.93 1.67 -19.98
CA PRO A 348 -3.68 0.39 -20.64
C PRO A 348 -2.86 0.54 -21.93
N GLY A 349 -1.86 -0.31 -22.13
CA GLY A 349 -0.98 -0.23 -23.29
C GLY A 349 -1.69 -0.29 -24.64
N GLN A 350 -2.83 -0.99 -24.69
CA GLN A 350 -3.67 -1.06 -25.89
C GLN A 350 -4.29 0.30 -26.23
N MET A 351 -4.72 1.09 -25.25
CA MET A 351 -5.26 2.44 -25.47
C MET A 351 -4.20 3.39 -26.01
N VAL A 352 -2.98 3.33 -25.46
CA VAL A 352 -1.85 4.13 -25.96
C VAL A 352 -1.50 3.77 -27.39
N SER A 353 -1.55 2.49 -27.77
CA SER A 353 -1.27 2.06 -29.15
C SER A 353 -2.31 2.51 -30.17
N GLN A 354 -3.55 2.76 -29.74
CA GLN A 354 -4.65 3.22 -30.57
C GLN A 354 -4.64 4.74 -30.75
N ASP A 355 -4.37 5.47 -29.68
CA ASP A 355 -4.32 6.94 -29.70
C ASP A 355 -3.26 7.46 -28.71
N TYR A 356 -2.13 7.92 -29.24
CA TYR A 356 -1.08 8.57 -28.46
C TYR A 356 -1.43 10.00 -28.05
N SER A 357 -2.44 10.61 -28.65
CA SER A 357 -2.73 12.03 -28.44
C SER A 357 -3.60 12.32 -27.23
N ASN A 358 -4.46 11.35 -26.83
CA ASN A 358 -5.38 11.55 -25.70
C ASN A 358 -5.73 10.26 -24.94
N PRO A 359 -4.74 9.50 -24.45
CA PRO A 359 -5.00 8.33 -23.64
C PRO A 359 -5.56 8.76 -22.28
N LYS A 360 -6.69 8.16 -21.86
CA LYS A 360 -7.33 8.51 -20.58
C LYS A 360 -6.85 7.58 -19.47
N PRO A 361 -6.31 8.15 -18.36
CA PRO A 361 -5.98 7.36 -17.18
C PRO A 361 -7.23 6.76 -16.52
N GLU A 362 -7.06 5.56 -15.98
CA GLU A 362 -8.05 4.88 -15.16
C GLU A 362 -7.43 4.26 -13.91
N TRP A 363 -8.20 4.15 -12.86
CA TRP A 363 -7.78 3.45 -11.66
C TRP A 363 -7.85 1.94 -11.87
N MET A 364 -6.75 1.25 -11.65
CA MET A 364 -6.63 -0.19 -11.83
C MET A 364 -5.93 -0.83 -10.62
N PRO A 365 -6.45 -1.97 -10.10
CA PRO A 365 -5.69 -2.74 -9.11
C PRO A 365 -4.32 -3.15 -9.67
N ILE A 366 -3.28 -3.00 -8.86
CA ILE A 366 -1.89 -3.30 -9.27
C ILE A 366 -1.74 -4.77 -9.73
N GLY A 367 -2.56 -5.67 -9.21
CA GLY A 367 -2.61 -7.07 -9.62
C GLY A 367 -3.08 -7.32 -11.05
N HIS A 368 -3.67 -6.33 -11.70
CA HIS A 368 -4.12 -6.39 -13.11
C HIS A 368 -3.19 -5.63 -14.04
N VAL A 369 -2.25 -4.86 -13.50
CA VAL A 369 -1.27 -4.11 -14.30
C VAL A 369 -0.29 -5.09 -14.95
N SER A 370 -0.08 -4.92 -16.24
CA SER A 370 0.75 -5.76 -17.08
C SER A 370 1.95 -5.02 -17.64
N VAL A 371 2.97 -5.76 -18.04
CA VAL A 371 4.10 -5.18 -18.79
C VAL A 371 3.56 -4.60 -20.09
N GLY A 372 3.92 -3.35 -20.36
CA GLY A 372 3.41 -2.61 -21.52
C GLY A 372 2.33 -1.57 -21.20
N ASP A 373 1.67 -1.64 -20.02
CA ASP A 373 0.80 -0.59 -19.52
C ASP A 373 1.62 0.63 -19.10
N TYR A 374 0.98 1.77 -18.89
CA TYR A 374 1.64 3.02 -18.55
C TYR A 374 1.17 3.56 -17.21
N LEU A 375 2.10 3.81 -16.30
CA LEU A 375 1.84 4.50 -15.04
C LEU A 375 1.74 6.01 -15.27
N VAL A 376 0.88 6.65 -14.53
CA VAL A 376 0.72 8.11 -14.51
C VAL A 376 1.68 8.70 -13.46
N VAL A 377 2.50 9.65 -13.91
CA VAL A 377 3.44 10.39 -13.06
C VAL A 377 3.09 11.87 -13.16
N PRO A 378 2.60 12.52 -12.08
CA PRO A 378 2.15 13.90 -12.16
C PRO A 378 3.32 14.86 -12.34
N THR A 379 3.04 16.00 -12.97
CA THR A 379 3.98 17.13 -13.00
C THR A 379 3.73 17.99 -11.76
N PRO A 380 4.72 18.18 -10.87
CA PRO A 380 4.54 19.03 -9.71
C PRO A 380 4.19 20.47 -10.09
N LYS A 381 3.14 21.00 -9.49
CA LYS A 381 2.66 22.37 -9.65
C LYS A 381 2.89 23.13 -8.35
N ILE A 382 3.25 24.38 -8.46
CA ILE A 382 3.35 25.32 -7.34
C ILE A 382 2.32 26.41 -7.59
N GLU A 383 1.50 26.72 -6.61
CA GLU A 383 0.54 27.82 -6.70
C GLU A 383 1.26 29.14 -6.85
N GLU A 384 0.70 30.06 -7.60
CA GLU A 384 1.36 31.33 -7.92
C GLU A 384 1.75 32.11 -6.66
N GLY A 385 0.92 32.05 -5.61
CA GLY A 385 1.21 32.64 -4.30
C GLY A 385 2.31 31.95 -3.49
N GLU A 386 2.71 30.73 -3.85
CA GLU A 386 3.80 29.97 -3.23
C GLU A 386 5.13 30.09 -4.01
N ILE A 387 5.11 30.71 -5.21
CA ILE A 387 6.33 30.90 -6.00
C ILE A 387 7.24 31.89 -5.30
N THR A 388 8.46 31.46 -5.00
CA THR A 388 9.48 32.29 -4.35
C THR A 388 10.20 33.12 -5.41
N HIS A 389 9.77 34.36 -5.64
CA HIS A 389 10.43 35.30 -6.56
C HIS A 389 11.65 36.00 -5.98
N GLU A 390 11.67 36.13 -4.65
CA GLU A 390 12.72 36.84 -3.91
C GLU A 390 13.25 35.97 -2.78
N VAL A 391 14.57 35.94 -2.64
CA VAL A 391 15.28 35.16 -1.63
C VAL A 391 15.92 36.15 -0.63
N LYS A 392 15.46 36.14 0.60
CA LYS A 392 16.03 36.93 1.68
C LYS A 392 17.32 36.31 2.16
N THR A 393 18.45 36.90 1.87
CA THR A 393 19.77 36.33 2.18
C THR A 393 20.01 36.17 3.68
N ARG A 394 19.41 37.03 4.51
CA ARG A 394 19.50 36.93 5.99
C ARG A 394 18.97 35.61 6.55
N ASP A 395 17.92 35.06 5.93
CA ASP A 395 17.29 33.83 6.41
C ASP A 395 18.24 32.61 6.33
N PHE A 396 19.30 32.72 5.52
CA PHE A 396 20.31 31.69 5.28
C PHE A 396 21.66 31.97 5.96
N LEU A 397 21.78 33.07 6.66
CA LEU A 397 23.03 33.54 7.28
C LEU A 397 22.92 33.73 8.80
N THR A 398 21.99 33.04 9.44
CA THR A 398 21.65 33.17 10.87
C THR A 398 22.83 32.87 11.79
N ASP A 399 23.76 32.02 11.36
CA ASP A 399 24.93 31.62 12.14
C ASP A 399 26.12 32.61 12.01
N LEU A 400 26.01 33.58 11.11
CA LEU A 400 27.05 34.60 10.93
C LEU A 400 26.82 35.82 11.82
N PRO A 401 27.91 36.41 12.39
CA PRO A 401 27.76 37.61 13.19
C PRO A 401 27.18 38.77 12.37
N GLU A 402 26.30 39.56 13.00
CA GLU A 402 25.67 40.73 12.37
C GLU A 402 26.70 41.83 12.05
N THR A 403 27.74 41.95 12.87
CA THR A 403 28.81 42.94 12.67
C THR A 403 29.81 42.43 11.64
N LEU A 404 29.95 43.20 10.55
CA LEU A 404 30.91 42.90 9.49
C LEU A 404 32.34 43.17 9.94
N HIS A 405 33.25 42.26 9.60
CA HIS A 405 34.68 42.55 9.65
C HIS A 405 34.99 43.67 8.65
N PRO A 406 35.91 44.65 8.93
CA PRO A 406 36.18 45.77 8.02
C PRO A 406 36.49 45.42 6.58
N ASN A 407 36.98 44.24 6.31
CA ASN A 407 37.33 43.76 4.98
C ASN A 407 36.28 42.75 4.41
N GLU A 408 35.16 42.59 5.06
CA GLU A 408 34.11 41.64 4.60
C GLU A 408 33.25 42.29 3.51
N LYS A 409 33.00 41.53 2.44
CA LYS A 409 32.13 41.98 1.35
C LYS A 409 30.66 41.78 1.75
N THR A 410 29.88 42.82 1.57
CA THR A 410 28.43 42.77 1.74
C THR A 410 27.77 42.08 0.56
N ILE A 411 26.60 41.48 0.77
CA ILE A 411 25.72 40.98 -0.27
C ILE A 411 24.35 41.65 -0.15
N PRO A 412 23.56 41.74 -1.21
CA PRO A 412 22.22 42.26 -1.13
C PRO A 412 21.35 41.52 -0.09
N ASP A 413 20.53 42.25 0.66
CA ASP A 413 19.60 41.67 1.65
C ASP A 413 18.54 40.77 0.99
N VAL A 414 18.19 41.07 -0.26
CA VAL A 414 17.23 40.31 -1.07
C VAL A 414 17.83 40.13 -2.46
N LEU A 415 17.79 38.89 -2.93
CA LEU A 415 18.17 38.52 -4.29
C LEU A 415 16.97 38.00 -5.06
N PRO A 416 16.79 38.33 -6.34
CA PRO A 416 15.75 37.70 -7.14
C PRO A 416 16.09 36.22 -7.37
N ALA A 417 15.09 35.35 -7.28
CA ALA A 417 15.19 33.99 -7.73
C ALA A 417 15.24 34.00 -9.28
N SER A 418 16.38 34.37 -9.82
CA SER A 418 16.63 34.58 -11.23
C SER A 418 17.35 33.43 -11.90
N TRP A 419 17.46 33.47 -13.21
CA TRP A 419 18.27 32.53 -13.97
C TRP A 419 19.73 32.52 -13.46
N ASP A 420 20.32 33.69 -13.15
CA ASP A 420 21.68 33.83 -12.65
C ASP A 420 21.87 33.10 -11.31
N LEU A 421 20.94 33.28 -10.37
CA LEU A 421 21.02 32.59 -9.07
C LEU A 421 20.88 31.07 -9.24
N GLY A 422 19.96 30.65 -10.11
CA GLY A 422 19.82 29.23 -10.47
C GLY A 422 21.12 28.68 -11.06
N TYR A 423 21.70 29.36 -12.02
CA TYR A 423 22.91 28.93 -12.71
C TYR A 423 24.11 28.80 -11.76
N VAL A 424 24.35 29.80 -10.95
CA VAL A 424 25.41 29.77 -9.93
C VAL A 424 25.21 28.63 -8.93
N LEU A 425 23.98 28.42 -8.47
CA LEU A 425 23.67 27.34 -7.55
C LEU A 425 23.86 25.97 -8.21
N GLY A 426 23.47 25.82 -9.47
CA GLY A 426 23.66 24.57 -10.24
C GLY A 426 25.13 24.21 -10.40
N GLN A 427 25.98 25.16 -10.76
CA GLN A 427 27.45 25.00 -10.87
C GLN A 427 28.07 24.62 -9.51
N TYR A 428 27.64 25.31 -8.43
CA TYR A 428 28.10 24.98 -7.08
C TYR A 428 27.69 23.55 -6.67
N VAL A 429 26.48 23.17 -6.96
CA VAL A 429 25.98 21.83 -6.58
C VAL A 429 26.73 20.72 -7.33
N ALA A 430 27.11 20.94 -8.59
CA ALA A 430 27.91 20.03 -9.38
C ALA A 430 29.36 19.94 -8.83
N ASP A 431 30.18 20.90 -9.17
CA ASP A 431 31.63 20.90 -8.96
C ASP A 431 32.12 21.87 -7.89
N GLY A 432 31.20 22.50 -7.17
CA GLY A 432 31.54 23.53 -6.20
C GLY A 432 31.83 23.02 -4.80
N SER A 433 32.71 23.70 -4.09
CA SER A 433 32.98 23.55 -2.66
C SER A 433 33.14 24.88 -1.98
N VAL A 434 32.93 24.91 -0.66
CA VAL A 434 33.19 26.10 0.16
C VAL A 434 34.16 25.75 1.28
N PHE A 435 35.17 26.62 1.50
CA PHE A 435 36.20 26.38 2.50
C PHE A 435 36.76 27.71 3.07
N GLY A 436 37.36 27.64 4.26
CA GLY A 436 38.02 28.76 4.92
C GLY A 436 39.37 29.05 4.32
N LYS A 437 39.80 30.32 4.33
CA LYS A 437 41.03 30.80 3.75
C LYS A 437 42.31 30.22 4.37
N ASN A 438 42.22 29.70 5.61
CA ASN A 438 43.32 29.03 6.31
C ASN A 438 42.78 27.85 7.15
N ASP A 439 43.03 26.64 6.70
CA ASP A 439 42.81 25.44 7.51
C ASP A 439 43.62 25.38 8.81
N LYS A 440 44.49 26.35 9.06
CA LYS A 440 45.36 26.44 10.24
C LYS A 440 44.80 27.32 11.37
N VAL A 441 43.72 28.07 11.15
CA VAL A 441 43.11 28.85 12.23
C VAL A 441 42.08 27.98 12.95
N LYS A 442 42.52 27.27 13.99
CA LYS A 442 41.64 26.60 14.94
C LYS A 442 40.64 27.63 15.50
N GLY A 443 39.40 27.52 15.12
CA GLY A 443 38.30 28.28 15.69
C GLY A 443 37.40 29.05 14.73
N SER A 444 37.69 29.12 13.42
CA SER A 444 36.76 29.73 12.47
C SER A 444 35.82 28.64 11.88
N ASN A 445 34.57 28.71 12.25
CA ASN A 445 33.53 27.82 11.72
C ASN A 445 32.95 28.30 10.36
N TYR A 446 33.53 29.33 9.75
CA TYR A 446 32.95 29.99 8.58
C TYR A 446 33.84 29.89 7.35
N ASP A 447 33.22 29.54 6.24
CA ASP A 447 33.87 29.44 4.95
C ASP A 447 33.91 30.84 4.26
N HIS A 448 35.01 31.14 3.61
CA HIS A 448 35.26 32.46 3.00
C HIS A 448 35.35 32.42 1.48
N ILE A 449 35.53 31.22 0.91
CA ILE A 449 35.79 31.06 -0.51
C ILE A 449 34.84 29.99 -1.05
N LEU A 450 34.10 30.33 -2.11
CA LEU A 450 33.44 29.38 -2.95
C LEU A 450 34.37 29.04 -4.12
N GLU A 451 34.73 27.78 -4.27
CA GLU A 451 35.59 27.28 -5.34
C GLU A 451 34.77 26.42 -6.28
N ILE A 452 34.95 26.61 -7.59
CA ILE A 452 34.43 25.67 -8.63
C ILE A 452 35.60 25.23 -9.51
N ALA A 453 35.63 23.93 -9.81
CA ALA A 453 36.60 23.35 -10.71
C ALA A 453 36.09 23.32 -12.15
N TYR A 454 36.92 23.73 -13.12
CA TYR A 454 36.58 23.71 -14.53
C TYR A 454 37.70 23.08 -15.35
N ASN A 455 37.38 22.51 -16.47
CA ASN A 455 38.37 22.20 -17.49
C ASN A 455 38.85 23.51 -18.17
N GLU A 456 40.14 23.64 -18.49
CA GLU A 456 40.69 24.81 -19.18
C GLU A 456 39.99 25.13 -20.51
N GLU A 457 39.42 24.09 -21.12
CA GLU A 457 38.70 24.22 -22.38
C GLU A 457 37.23 24.68 -22.21
N GLU A 458 36.72 24.84 -21.01
CA GLU A 458 35.36 25.27 -20.65
C GLU A 458 35.25 26.78 -20.39
N SER A 459 36.01 27.58 -21.18
CA SER A 459 36.11 29.02 -20.98
C SER A 459 34.76 29.75 -21.06
N GLU A 460 33.81 29.25 -21.81
CA GLU A 460 32.46 29.78 -21.91
C GLU A 460 31.70 29.60 -20.61
N PHE A 461 31.80 28.41 -19.99
CA PHE A 461 31.04 28.08 -18.78
C PHE A 461 31.49 28.89 -17.57
N TRP A 462 32.82 29.00 -17.35
CA TRP A 462 33.30 29.84 -16.25
C TRP A 462 33.15 31.30 -16.51
N SER A 463 33.19 31.79 -17.77
CA SER A 463 32.85 33.16 -18.15
C SER A 463 31.40 33.53 -17.81
N ASP A 464 30.46 32.62 -18.12
CA ASP A 464 29.05 32.82 -17.76
C ASP A 464 28.82 32.78 -16.25
N PHE A 465 29.56 31.95 -15.51
CA PHE A 465 29.54 31.97 -14.05
C PHE A 465 30.00 33.31 -13.49
N ILE A 466 31.12 33.85 -13.98
CA ILE A 466 31.63 35.13 -13.54
C ILE A 466 30.59 36.22 -13.77
N LYS A 467 30.00 36.30 -14.97
CA LYS A 467 28.96 37.29 -15.29
C LYS A 467 27.73 37.17 -14.40
N SER A 468 27.28 35.93 -14.09
CA SER A 468 26.13 35.70 -13.21
C SER A 468 26.47 36.10 -11.78
N TRP A 469 27.66 35.72 -11.29
CA TRP A 469 28.12 36.09 -9.97
C TRP A 469 28.24 37.63 -9.80
N GLU A 470 28.79 38.36 -10.80
CA GLU A 470 28.90 39.81 -10.82
C GLU A 470 27.53 40.49 -10.74
N ARG A 471 26.53 39.97 -11.48
CA ARG A 471 25.16 40.49 -11.41
C ARG A 471 24.49 40.27 -10.05
N LEU A 472 24.79 39.19 -9.37
CA LEU A 472 24.21 38.86 -8.08
C LEU A 472 24.88 39.56 -6.92
N PHE A 473 26.24 39.65 -6.93
CA PHE A 473 26.99 40.02 -5.74
C PHE A 473 27.88 41.26 -5.97
N SER A 474 27.88 41.81 -7.19
CA SER A 474 28.73 42.96 -7.55
C SER A 474 30.23 42.74 -7.25
N ASP A 475 30.66 41.48 -7.42
CA ASP A 475 32.04 41.01 -7.18
C ASP A 475 32.49 40.10 -8.30
N THR A 476 33.79 40.15 -8.66
CA THR A 476 34.36 39.36 -9.76
C THR A 476 35.15 38.19 -9.20
N PRO A 477 34.74 36.93 -9.43
CA PRO A 477 35.53 35.75 -9.09
C PRO A 477 36.86 35.70 -9.82
N LYS A 478 37.87 35.12 -9.19
CA LYS A 478 39.25 35.05 -9.73
C LYS A 478 39.59 33.66 -10.21
N LEU A 479 40.09 33.58 -11.44
CA LEU A 479 40.66 32.34 -11.96
C LEU A 479 42.04 32.13 -11.31
N ILE A 480 42.22 30.95 -10.71
CA ILE A 480 43.43 30.53 -10.06
C ILE A 480 44.10 29.41 -10.86
N ASN A 481 45.19 29.75 -11.51
CA ASN A 481 46.02 28.76 -12.22
C ASN A 481 46.95 28.07 -11.22
N ARG A 482 46.81 26.80 -11.00
CA ARG A 482 47.73 25.96 -10.25
C ARG A 482 48.68 25.29 -11.22
N SER A 483 49.93 25.72 -11.22
CA SER A 483 51.04 25.16 -12.04
C SER A 483 51.53 23.81 -11.57
N ASP A 484 51.07 23.32 -10.42
CA ASP A 484 51.53 22.10 -9.75
C ASP A 484 50.66 20.85 -10.05
N LEU A 485 49.58 21.02 -10.79
CA LEU A 485 48.72 19.89 -11.21
C LEU A 485 48.99 19.59 -12.68
N SER A 486 49.44 18.35 -12.95
CA SER A 486 49.61 17.79 -14.30
C SER A 486 48.27 17.61 -15.07
N VAL A 487 47.17 18.25 -14.62
CA VAL A 487 45.81 18.11 -15.12
C VAL A 487 45.35 19.48 -15.61
N ARG A 488 44.68 19.52 -16.74
CA ARG A 488 44.02 20.68 -17.37
C ARG A 488 42.84 21.22 -16.55
N CYS A 489 43.02 21.43 -15.24
CA CYS A 489 42.00 21.87 -14.31
C CYS A 489 42.26 23.28 -13.86
N GLN A 490 41.29 24.17 -14.13
CA GLN A 490 41.25 25.54 -13.67
C GLN A 490 40.37 25.63 -12.43
N ARG A 491 40.70 26.53 -11.47
CA ARG A 491 39.85 26.76 -10.32
C ARG A 491 39.37 28.21 -10.29
N LEU A 492 38.10 28.41 -10.12
CA LEU A 492 37.48 29.72 -9.98
C LEU A 492 37.15 29.93 -8.51
N HIS A 493 37.71 31.01 -7.92
CA HIS A 493 37.51 31.42 -6.53
C HIS A 493 36.63 32.64 -6.47
N ALA A 494 35.48 32.54 -5.88
CA ALA A 494 34.65 33.63 -5.45
C ALA A 494 34.91 33.91 -3.95
N TYR A 495 35.45 35.11 -3.65
CA TYR A 495 35.84 35.50 -2.31
C TYR A 495 34.69 36.25 -1.62
N GLY A 496 34.31 35.84 -0.44
CA GLY A 496 33.30 36.53 0.35
C GLY A 496 32.56 35.54 1.24
N GLN A 497 32.70 35.70 2.55
CA GLN A 497 32.12 34.79 3.53
C GLN A 497 30.60 34.67 3.38
N ARG A 498 29.89 35.81 3.24
CA ARG A 498 28.44 35.82 3.18
C ARG A 498 27.92 35.14 1.90
N ALA A 499 28.50 35.50 0.74
CA ALA A 499 28.10 34.93 -0.53
C ALA A 499 28.37 33.41 -0.58
N ALA A 500 29.54 32.97 -0.13
CA ALA A 500 29.90 31.56 -0.10
C ALA A 500 28.97 30.74 0.83
N ASN A 501 28.69 31.24 2.04
CA ASN A 501 27.82 30.57 2.98
C ASN A 501 26.33 30.58 2.53
N PHE A 502 25.89 31.68 1.89
CA PHE A 502 24.55 31.79 1.33
C PHE A 502 24.32 30.70 0.24
N ILE A 503 25.21 30.57 -0.72
CA ILE A 503 25.13 29.57 -1.77
C ILE A 503 25.21 28.15 -1.17
N ALA A 504 26.08 27.93 -0.18
CA ALA A 504 26.18 26.66 0.52
C ALA A 504 24.92 26.31 1.34
N ALA A 505 24.26 27.29 1.92
CA ALA A 505 22.98 27.05 2.63
C ALA A 505 21.85 26.67 1.68
N LEU A 506 21.85 27.20 0.45
CA LEU A 506 20.90 26.80 -0.61
C LEU A 506 21.18 25.42 -1.19
N GLY A 507 22.44 25.04 -1.39
CA GLY A 507 22.84 23.84 -2.13
C GLY A 507 23.39 22.68 -1.27
N GLY A 508 23.52 22.90 0.04
CA GLY A 508 24.12 21.94 0.95
C GLY A 508 25.65 21.83 0.82
N ARG A 509 26.27 21.00 1.66
CA ARG A 509 27.72 20.76 1.73
C ARG A 509 28.01 19.28 1.67
N GLY A 510 29.20 18.94 1.10
CA GLY A 510 29.67 17.56 1.00
C GLY A 510 28.98 16.75 -0.10
N SER A 511 29.74 15.99 -0.88
CA SER A 511 29.23 15.31 -2.08
C SER A 511 28.10 14.33 -1.83
N HIS A 512 28.09 13.63 -0.68
CA HIS A 512 27.04 12.66 -0.32
C HIS A 512 25.84 13.29 0.41
N THR A 513 25.99 14.50 0.90
CA THR A 513 25.01 15.17 1.78
C THR A 513 24.43 16.44 1.16
N LYS A 514 24.88 16.85 -0.03
CA LYS A 514 24.27 17.96 -0.77
C LYS A 514 22.80 17.70 -0.97
N ILE A 515 21.98 18.65 -0.58
CA ILE A 515 20.53 18.69 -0.76
C ILE A 515 20.14 20.16 -0.93
N LEU A 516 19.22 20.42 -1.85
CA LEU A 516 18.71 21.78 -2.05
C LEU A 516 17.79 22.17 -0.91
N HIS A 517 17.93 23.44 -0.47
CA HIS A 517 16.98 24.01 0.47
C HIS A 517 15.54 23.93 -0.12
N PRO A 518 14.51 23.60 0.68
CA PRO A 518 13.15 23.41 0.18
C PRO A 518 12.60 24.57 -0.64
N SER A 519 12.97 25.82 -0.31
CA SER A 519 12.53 27.01 -1.06
C SER A 519 13.01 27.04 -2.52
N VAL A 520 14.10 26.33 -2.86
CA VAL A 520 14.57 26.24 -4.26
C VAL A 520 13.55 25.52 -5.14
N MET A 521 12.84 24.53 -4.57
CA MET A 521 11.83 23.79 -5.31
C MET A 521 10.59 24.63 -5.67
N THR A 522 10.42 25.82 -5.07
CA THR A 522 9.34 26.76 -5.38
C THR A 522 9.76 27.92 -6.27
N TRP A 523 11.01 27.96 -6.73
CA TRP A 523 11.49 29.04 -7.62
C TRP A 523 10.77 29.07 -8.98
N PRO A 524 10.77 30.21 -9.67
CA PRO A 524 10.27 30.33 -11.05
C PRO A 524 10.97 29.36 -12.00
N ILE A 525 10.27 28.93 -13.03
CA ILE A 525 10.76 27.95 -14.05
C ILE A 525 12.08 28.42 -14.67
N GLU A 526 12.21 29.72 -14.91
CA GLU A 526 13.44 30.31 -15.46
C GLU A 526 14.67 30.07 -14.57
N SER A 527 14.49 30.24 -13.25
CA SER A 527 15.56 30.00 -12.27
C SER A 527 15.92 28.51 -12.21
N LEU A 528 14.91 27.64 -12.26
CA LEU A 528 15.11 26.18 -12.27
C LEU A 528 15.80 25.71 -13.57
N LYS A 529 15.50 26.33 -14.71
CA LYS A 529 16.24 26.09 -15.97
C LYS A 529 17.69 26.54 -15.85
N GLY A 530 17.95 27.70 -15.25
CA GLY A 530 19.30 28.16 -14.92
C GLY A 530 20.05 27.14 -14.07
N PHE A 531 19.42 26.61 -13.03
CA PHE A 531 20.00 25.55 -12.18
C PHE A 531 20.33 24.29 -12.98
N LEU A 532 19.40 23.77 -13.78
CA LEU A 532 19.62 22.56 -14.60
C LEU A 532 20.78 22.75 -15.58
N ILE A 533 20.86 23.87 -16.23
CA ILE A 533 21.96 24.16 -17.16
C ILE A 533 23.29 24.24 -16.40
N GLY A 534 23.32 24.96 -15.26
CA GLY A 534 24.50 25.07 -14.42
C GLY A 534 24.97 23.68 -13.93
N TYR A 535 24.06 22.87 -13.41
CA TYR A 535 24.35 21.52 -12.93
C TYR A 535 24.87 20.59 -14.05
N LEU A 536 24.21 20.59 -15.23
CA LEU A 536 24.61 19.76 -16.36
C LEU A 536 25.92 20.22 -17.04
N ARG A 537 26.33 21.47 -16.86
CA ARG A 537 27.63 21.95 -17.31
C ARG A 537 28.80 21.45 -16.44
N GLY A 538 28.54 21.18 -15.15
CA GLY A 538 29.53 20.57 -14.25
C GLY A 538 29.51 19.04 -14.36
N ASP A 539 28.46 18.41 -13.84
CA ASP A 539 28.34 16.95 -13.73
C ASP A 539 27.84 16.25 -14.99
N GLY A 540 27.45 17.00 -16.03
CA GLY A 540 26.86 16.44 -17.23
C GLY A 540 27.85 15.90 -18.26
N HIS A 541 27.47 14.81 -18.93
CA HIS A 541 28.22 14.34 -20.10
C HIS A 541 27.29 13.71 -21.14
N THR A 542 27.74 13.69 -22.39
CA THR A 542 26.99 13.18 -23.52
C THR A 542 27.44 11.78 -23.90
N HIS A 543 26.50 10.87 -24.04
CA HIS A 543 26.72 9.56 -24.62
C HIS A 543 26.05 9.46 -25.99
N ARG A 544 26.76 8.83 -26.93
CA ARG A 544 26.20 8.42 -28.22
C ARG A 544 25.94 6.93 -28.18
N TYR A 545 24.73 6.52 -28.48
CA TYR A 545 24.36 5.11 -28.65
C TYR A 545 23.98 4.86 -30.09
N GLN A 546 24.63 3.89 -30.72
CA GLN A 546 24.26 3.40 -32.03
C GLN A 546 23.44 2.12 -31.84
N PHE A 547 22.14 2.17 -32.14
CA PHE A 547 21.24 1.01 -32.00
C PHE A 547 21.22 0.14 -33.26
N HIS A 548 21.36 0.74 -34.43
CA HIS A 548 21.41 0.09 -35.75
C HIS A 548 22.26 0.98 -36.69
N GLU A 549 22.64 0.45 -37.84
CA GLU A 549 23.51 1.17 -38.80
C GLU A 549 22.99 2.59 -39.18
N HIS A 550 21.68 2.86 -39.00
CA HIS A 550 21.04 4.13 -39.38
C HIS A 550 20.41 4.87 -38.19
N PHE A 551 20.55 4.40 -36.94
CA PHE A 551 19.91 5.04 -35.79
C PHE A 551 20.90 5.36 -34.69
N GLN A 552 21.18 6.65 -34.52
CA GLN A 552 21.97 7.15 -33.36
C GLN A 552 21.04 7.86 -32.39
N MET A 553 21.22 7.63 -31.11
CA MET A 553 20.52 8.32 -30.04
C MET A 553 21.54 9.01 -29.12
N HIS A 554 21.34 10.31 -28.91
CA HIS A 554 22.10 11.07 -27.93
C HIS A 554 21.41 11.04 -26.59
N LYS A 555 22.20 10.99 -25.54
CA LYS A 555 21.76 11.09 -24.16
C LYS A 555 22.65 12.06 -23.43
N VAL A 556 22.07 13.07 -22.79
CA VAL A 556 22.74 13.85 -21.75
C VAL A 556 22.52 13.17 -20.41
N SER A 557 23.54 12.91 -19.64
CA SER A 557 23.43 12.26 -18.34
C SER A 557 24.30 12.95 -17.30
N ALA A 558 23.84 12.91 -16.06
CA ALA A 558 24.57 13.37 -14.89
C ALA A 558 24.39 12.39 -13.73
N ALA A 559 25.29 12.42 -12.76
CA ALA A 559 25.20 11.57 -11.58
C ALA A 559 25.50 12.39 -10.32
N THR A 560 24.84 12.06 -9.23
CA THR A 560 25.14 12.64 -7.92
C THR A 560 25.26 11.55 -6.87
N CYS A 561 26.20 11.75 -5.94
CA CYS A 561 26.36 10.88 -4.77
C CYS A 561 25.25 11.05 -3.72
N SER A 562 24.38 12.05 -3.85
CA SER A 562 23.21 12.28 -3.00
C SER A 562 21.93 11.82 -3.72
N ALA A 563 21.32 10.73 -3.23
CA ALA A 563 20.06 10.23 -3.79
C ALA A 563 18.91 11.24 -3.65
N GLN A 564 18.87 12.00 -2.57
CA GLN A 564 17.84 13.02 -2.33
C GLN A 564 17.99 14.18 -3.31
N LEU A 565 19.21 14.68 -3.50
CA LEU A 565 19.49 15.70 -4.52
C LEU A 565 19.10 15.22 -5.92
N GLY A 566 19.39 13.94 -6.24
CA GLY A 566 18.99 13.36 -7.53
C GLY A 566 17.47 13.38 -7.75
N MET A 567 16.68 13.16 -6.71
CA MET A 567 15.22 13.28 -6.78
C MET A 567 14.75 14.72 -6.94
N GLN A 568 15.39 15.67 -6.24
CA GLN A 568 15.08 17.10 -6.39
C GLN A 568 15.36 17.56 -7.84
N ILE A 569 16.48 17.17 -8.43
CA ILE A 569 16.82 17.49 -9.84
C ILE A 569 15.84 16.80 -10.79
N PHE A 570 15.43 15.56 -10.52
CA PHE A 570 14.44 14.85 -11.32
C PHE A 570 13.09 15.60 -11.37
N TRP A 571 12.55 16.00 -10.21
CA TRP A 571 11.30 16.74 -10.16
C TRP A 571 11.40 18.15 -10.70
N MET A 572 12.54 18.84 -10.47
CA MET A 572 12.84 20.14 -11.05
C MET A 572 12.84 20.09 -12.58
N ALA A 573 13.49 19.08 -13.16
CA ALA A 573 13.49 18.88 -14.61
C ALA A 573 12.08 18.68 -15.16
N ARG A 574 11.25 17.90 -14.46
CA ARG A 574 9.84 17.70 -14.86
C ARG A 574 9.02 18.99 -14.79
N ARG A 575 9.24 19.83 -13.79
CA ARG A 575 8.63 21.16 -13.72
C ARG A 575 9.06 22.04 -14.90
N CYS A 576 10.29 21.88 -15.39
CA CYS A 576 10.79 22.60 -16.56
C CYS A 576 10.30 22.01 -17.91
N GLY A 577 9.49 20.96 -17.88
CA GLY A 577 8.93 20.30 -19.08
C GLY A 577 9.79 19.17 -19.66
N TYR A 578 10.91 18.82 -19.02
CA TYR A 578 11.77 17.72 -19.43
C TYR A 578 11.29 16.38 -18.85
N ASN A 579 11.65 15.27 -19.50
CA ASN A 579 11.30 13.92 -19.08
C ASN A 579 12.55 13.07 -18.76
N PRO A 580 13.29 13.39 -17.69
CA PRO A 580 14.47 12.63 -17.32
C PRO A 580 14.14 11.20 -16.88
N SER A 581 15.09 10.28 -17.05
CA SER A 581 15.11 9.02 -16.31
C SER A 581 15.95 9.18 -15.07
N ILE A 582 15.60 8.43 -14.01
CA ILE A 582 16.43 8.35 -12.81
C ILE A 582 16.69 6.88 -12.46
N LYS A 583 17.96 6.56 -12.11
CA LYS A 583 18.36 5.23 -11.64
C LYS A 583 19.22 5.37 -10.40
N PHE A 584 18.94 4.58 -9.40
CA PHE A 584 19.77 4.50 -8.21
C PHE A 584 20.75 3.35 -8.32
N ARG A 585 21.97 3.57 -7.86
CA ARG A 585 23.03 2.55 -7.76
C ARG A 585 23.69 2.65 -6.40
N THR A 586 23.96 1.51 -5.79
CA THR A 586 24.74 1.47 -4.55
C THR A 586 26.22 1.32 -4.92
N ARG A 587 27.03 2.28 -4.46
CA ARG A 587 28.49 2.25 -4.61
C ARG A 587 29.13 2.51 -3.24
N SER A 588 30.01 1.61 -2.82
CA SER A 588 30.68 1.69 -1.51
C SER A 588 29.73 1.94 -0.32
N GLY A 589 28.52 1.36 -0.36
CA GLY A 589 27.50 1.52 0.68
C GLY A 589 26.62 2.77 0.56
N ASN A 590 26.93 3.71 -0.33
CA ASN A 590 26.15 4.92 -0.58
C ASN A 590 25.23 4.75 -1.80
N LEU A 591 24.06 5.38 -1.74
CA LEU A 591 23.07 5.38 -2.82
C LEU A 591 23.30 6.59 -3.72
N GLU A 592 23.75 6.35 -4.95
CA GLU A 592 23.97 7.36 -5.98
C GLU A 592 22.78 7.44 -6.92
N ALA A 593 22.43 8.64 -7.39
CA ALA A 593 21.42 8.87 -8.41
C ALA A 593 22.04 9.19 -9.76
N HIS A 594 21.57 8.51 -10.80
CA HIS A 594 21.97 8.71 -12.20
C HIS A 594 20.77 9.21 -13.00
N LEU A 595 20.87 10.43 -13.50
CA LEU A 595 19.87 11.08 -14.34
C LEU A 595 20.22 10.91 -15.83
N GLY A 596 19.21 10.84 -16.68
CA GLY A 596 19.43 10.76 -18.12
C GLY A 596 18.31 11.47 -18.89
N PHE A 597 18.70 12.38 -19.79
CA PHE A 597 17.84 13.09 -20.71
C PHE A 597 18.00 12.52 -22.12
N TYR A 598 16.93 12.26 -22.81
CA TYR A 598 16.91 11.54 -24.09
C TYR A 598 16.10 12.29 -25.14
N ALA A 599 16.27 11.91 -26.38
CA ALA A 599 15.50 12.43 -27.52
C ALA A 599 15.44 13.98 -27.56
N ASN A 600 14.25 14.57 -27.52
CA ASN A 600 14.08 16.01 -27.61
C ASN A 600 14.75 16.76 -26.43
N ASP A 601 14.71 16.19 -25.22
CA ASP A 601 15.37 16.80 -24.05
C ASP A 601 16.89 16.89 -24.26
N ALA A 602 17.50 15.82 -24.77
CA ALA A 602 18.92 15.80 -25.04
C ALA A 602 19.31 16.78 -26.17
N ARG A 603 18.43 16.96 -27.17
CA ARG A 603 18.64 17.95 -28.24
C ARG A 603 18.58 19.38 -27.76
N GLU A 604 17.65 19.68 -26.84
CA GLU A 604 17.53 21.02 -26.24
C GLU A 604 18.67 21.30 -25.26
N LEU A 605 18.93 20.39 -24.35
CA LEU A 605 19.92 20.58 -23.28
C LEU A 605 21.37 20.38 -23.75
N GLY A 606 21.59 19.46 -24.70
CA GLY A 606 22.93 19.12 -25.18
C GLY A 606 23.75 20.32 -25.65
N PRO A 607 23.29 21.17 -26.59
CA PRO A 607 24.01 22.33 -27.06
C PRO A 607 24.31 23.36 -25.96
N LEU A 608 23.43 23.44 -24.95
CA LEU A 608 23.56 24.40 -23.85
C LEU A 608 24.53 23.95 -22.76
N THR A 609 24.71 22.62 -22.64
CA THR A 609 25.39 22.01 -21.47
C THR A 609 26.62 21.19 -21.84
N GLN A 610 26.82 20.87 -23.12
CA GLN A 610 27.88 19.98 -23.57
C GLN A 610 28.70 20.61 -24.69
N ARG A 611 29.99 20.75 -24.46
CA ARG A 611 30.92 21.37 -25.37
C ARG A 611 31.04 20.70 -26.74
N PHE A 612 30.98 19.37 -26.76
CA PHE A 612 31.13 18.55 -27.98
C PHE A 612 29.80 17.98 -28.46
N TYR A 613 28.67 18.58 -28.06
CA TYR A 613 27.39 18.11 -28.57
C TYR A 613 27.26 18.49 -30.03
N SER A 614 27.17 17.49 -30.90
CA SER A 614 26.79 17.67 -32.29
C SER A 614 25.55 16.82 -32.57
N ALA A 615 24.43 17.44 -32.87
CA ALA A 615 23.27 16.78 -33.43
C ALA A 615 23.64 16.16 -34.77
N SER A 616 23.35 14.88 -35.02
CA SER A 616 23.50 14.30 -36.36
C SER A 616 22.23 14.55 -37.14
N ASP A 617 22.37 14.86 -38.44
CA ASP A 617 21.23 15.10 -39.37
C ASP A 617 20.30 13.88 -39.50
N ASN A 618 20.74 12.71 -39.03
CA ASN A 618 20.00 11.43 -39.10
C ASN A 618 19.29 11.06 -37.80
N GLU A 619 19.21 11.96 -36.82
CA GLU A 619 18.43 11.69 -35.62
C GLU A 619 16.94 11.71 -35.91
N THR A 620 16.27 10.57 -35.75
CA THR A 620 14.82 10.53 -35.83
C THR A 620 14.21 11.43 -34.78
N GLN A 621 13.44 12.43 -35.22
CA GLN A 621 12.55 13.17 -34.33
C GLN A 621 11.52 12.17 -33.80
N GLY A 622 11.59 11.81 -32.54
CA GLY A 622 10.69 10.85 -31.97
C GLY A 622 10.39 11.11 -30.49
N ILE A 623 9.13 11.05 -30.15
CA ILE A 623 8.69 10.93 -28.77
C ILE A 623 9.21 9.58 -28.27
N ARG A 624 9.84 9.56 -27.10
CA ARG A 624 10.22 8.30 -26.44
C ARG A 624 8.97 7.50 -26.10
N ARG A 625 8.69 6.43 -26.82
CA ARG A 625 7.46 5.64 -26.66
C ARG A 625 7.33 5.03 -25.25
N SER A 626 8.42 4.73 -24.59
CA SER A 626 8.40 4.16 -23.24
C SER A 626 8.13 5.19 -22.13
N SER A 627 8.27 6.50 -22.41
CA SER A 627 7.88 7.57 -21.48
C SER A 627 7.72 8.88 -22.25
N PHE A 628 6.59 9.55 -22.12
CA PHE A 628 6.29 10.79 -22.87
C PHE A 628 5.37 11.71 -22.06
N PRO A 629 5.43 13.04 -22.32
CA PRO A 629 4.62 14.03 -21.64
C PRO A 629 3.18 14.05 -22.15
N MET A 630 2.27 14.33 -21.23
CA MET A 630 0.87 14.67 -21.44
C MET A 630 0.58 16.02 -20.76
N GLU A 631 -0.64 16.52 -20.89
CA GLU A 631 -1.02 17.74 -20.18
C GLU A 631 -1.12 17.50 -18.66
N GLY A 632 -0.16 18.03 -17.91
CA GLY A 632 -0.10 17.93 -16.44
C GLY A 632 0.49 16.64 -15.86
N TYR A 633 0.88 15.66 -16.68
CA TYR A 633 1.51 14.42 -16.23
C TYR A 633 2.39 13.77 -17.32
N PHE A 634 3.11 12.73 -16.93
CA PHE A 634 3.86 11.89 -17.85
C PHE A 634 3.32 10.48 -17.80
N LEU A 635 3.32 9.81 -18.95
CA LEU A 635 3.07 8.36 -19.03
C LEU A 635 4.39 7.62 -19.07
N THR A 636 4.49 6.53 -18.33
CA THR A 636 5.73 5.77 -18.16
C THR A 636 5.46 4.27 -18.17
N GLN A 637 6.06 3.56 -19.15
CA GLN A 637 5.75 2.16 -19.42
C GLN A 637 6.26 1.21 -18.34
N VAL A 638 5.40 0.30 -17.90
CA VAL A 638 5.71 -0.80 -16.99
C VAL A 638 6.60 -1.81 -17.71
N THR A 639 7.76 -2.10 -17.13
CA THR A 639 8.77 -3.03 -17.67
C THR A 639 8.81 -4.36 -16.96
N LYS A 640 8.37 -4.39 -15.69
CA LYS A 640 8.28 -5.62 -14.89
C LYS A 640 7.01 -5.59 -14.06
N ALA A 641 6.33 -6.74 -14.03
CA ALA A 641 5.21 -7.01 -13.12
C ALA A 641 5.29 -8.49 -12.74
N TYR A 642 5.43 -8.80 -11.46
CA TYR A 642 5.46 -10.18 -10.95
C TYR A 642 4.92 -10.23 -9.52
N ARG A 643 4.66 -11.42 -9.02
CA ARG A 643 4.05 -11.65 -7.71
C ARG A 643 4.96 -12.47 -6.81
N SER A 644 4.91 -12.23 -5.51
CA SER A 644 5.58 -13.03 -4.48
C SER A 644 4.72 -13.07 -3.21
N ILE A 645 5.12 -13.93 -2.27
CA ILE A 645 4.56 -13.92 -0.92
C ILE A 645 5.44 -13.02 -0.04
N TYR A 646 4.79 -12.24 0.80
CA TYR A 646 5.42 -11.35 1.76
C TYR A 646 4.74 -11.49 3.12
N THR A 647 5.55 -11.63 4.15
CA THR A 647 5.13 -11.62 5.56
C THR A 647 5.83 -10.46 6.25
N GLY A 648 5.08 -9.54 6.83
CA GLY A 648 5.62 -8.36 7.52
C GLY A 648 4.64 -7.20 7.56
N LYS A 649 5.11 -6.04 7.96
CA LYS A 649 4.30 -4.81 8.01
C LYS A 649 3.99 -4.30 6.60
N LYS A 650 2.78 -3.78 6.43
CA LYS A 650 2.35 -3.01 5.26
C LYS A 650 1.84 -1.64 5.70
N TYR A 651 1.97 -0.64 4.84
CA TYR A 651 1.74 0.76 5.18
C TYR A 651 0.86 1.43 4.14
N ASP A 652 0.10 2.44 4.58
CA ASP A 652 -0.60 3.37 3.72
C ASP A 652 -0.73 4.74 4.38
N LEU A 653 -1.14 5.75 3.62
CA LEU A 653 -1.29 7.12 4.07
C LEU A 653 -2.71 7.60 3.82
N GLU A 654 -3.26 8.39 4.72
CA GLU A 654 -4.43 9.21 4.46
C GLU A 654 -3.97 10.62 4.08
N VAL A 655 -4.29 11.05 2.86
CA VAL A 655 -3.92 12.36 2.33
C VAL A 655 -5.18 13.21 2.11
N GLU A 656 -5.08 14.49 2.42
CA GLU A 656 -6.18 15.43 2.30
C GLU A 656 -6.66 15.61 0.85
N GLY A 657 -7.99 15.71 0.63
CA GLY A 657 -8.58 16.10 -0.65
C GLY A 657 -8.85 14.94 -1.60
N LEU A 658 -7.99 14.71 -2.61
CA LEU A 658 -8.24 13.75 -3.69
C LEU A 658 -8.11 12.27 -3.30
N HIS A 659 -7.65 11.98 -2.08
CA HIS A 659 -7.41 10.61 -1.60
C HIS A 659 -6.43 9.83 -2.46
N ASP A 660 -5.40 10.51 -2.96
CA ASP A 660 -4.30 9.92 -3.70
C ASP A 660 -2.96 10.57 -3.34
N TYR A 661 -1.87 9.91 -3.67
CA TYR A 661 -0.52 10.42 -3.52
C TYR A 661 0.44 9.65 -4.46
N THR A 662 1.74 9.96 -4.41
CA THR A 662 2.70 9.27 -5.27
C THR A 662 3.59 8.32 -4.48
N VAL A 663 3.67 7.08 -4.95
CA VAL A 663 4.65 6.07 -4.50
C VAL A 663 5.58 5.71 -5.65
N ASN A 664 6.89 5.79 -5.42
CA ASN A 664 7.90 5.65 -6.46
C ASN A 664 7.60 6.48 -7.72
N CYS A 665 7.12 7.71 -7.50
CA CYS A 665 6.69 8.70 -8.49
C CYS A 665 5.37 8.37 -9.22
N ALA A 666 4.79 7.19 -9.09
CA ALA A 666 3.51 6.83 -9.70
C ALA A 666 2.33 7.20 -8.78
N VAL A 667 1.22 7.61 -9.37
CA VAL A 667 0.00 7.94 -8.63
C VAL A 667 -0.67 6.68 -8.13
N VAL A 668 -0.95 6.66 -6.83
CA VAL A 668 -1.63 5.58 -6.12
C VAL A 668 -2.80 6.13 -5.31
N HIS A 669 -3.80 5.29 -5.07
CA HIS A 669 -4.93 5.66 -4.23
C HIS A 669 -4.60 5.41 -2.76
N ASN A 670 -5.00 6.32 -1.85
CA ASN A 670 -4.82 6.09 -0.42
C ASN A 670 -5.89 5.15 0.16
N SER A 671 -5.61 4.57 1.34
CA SER A 671 -6.58 3.91 2.19
C SER A 671 -6.98 4.83 3.35
N TRP A 672 -8.17 4.62 3.95
CA TRP A 672 -8.67 5.48 5.03
C TRP A 672 -8.46 4.88 6.41
N ASN A 673 -8.25 5.75 7.43
CA ASN A 673 -7.72 5.36 8.76
C ASN A 673 -8.82 4.82 9.61
N SER A 674 -9.72 4.36 9.77
CA SER A 674 -10.61 3.68 10.73
C SER A 674 -11.53 2.68 10.04
N LEU A 675 -12.04 3.07 8.91
CA LEU A 675 -12.85 2.23 8.05
C LEU A 675 -12.55 2.63 6.61
N PRO A 676 -12.10 1.71 5.74
CA PRO A 676 -11.73 2.03 4.36
C PRO A 676 -12.99 2.28 3.51
N TRP A 677 -13.74 3.34 3.85
CA TRP A 677 -15.03 3.66 3.26
C TRP A 677 -14.97 3.70 1.74
N TYR A 678 -13.92 4.26 1.18
CA TYR A 678 -13.77 4.30 -0.28
C TYR A 678 -13.56 2.92 -0.89
N GLY A 679 -12.74 2.07 -0.28
CA GLY A 679 -12.57 0.68 -0.68
C GLY A 679 -13.88 -0.10 -0.60
N ILE A 680 -14.62 0.14 0.49
CA ILE A 680 -15.95 -0.41 0.71
C ILE A 680 -16.93 0.12 -0.34
N GLU A 681 -17.00 1.43 -0.55
CA GLU A 681 -17.87 2.08 -1.54
C GLU A 681 -17.64 1.54 -2.95
N ARG A 682 -16.39 1.36 -3.34
CA ARG A 682 -16.05 0.80 -4.64
C ARG A 682 -16.43 -0.67 -4.76
N LYS A 683 -16.24 -1.46 -3.70
CA LYS A 683 -16.70 -2.84 -3.65
C LYS A 683 -18.23 -2.88 -3.80
N VAL A 684 -18.93 -1.98 -3.11
CA VAL A 684 -20.38 -1.76 -3.24
C VAL A 684 -20.77 -1.42 -4.68
N ARG A 685 -20.13 -0.45 -5.32
CA ARG A 685 -20.39 -0.07 -6.73
C ARG A 685 -20.18 -1.24 -7.69
N ARG A 686 -19.12 -2.01 -7.51
CA ARG A 686 -18.85 -3.22 -8.33
C ARG A 686 -19.94 -4.29 -8.14
N TRP A 687 -20.31 -4.56 -6.89
CA TRP A 687 -21.37 -5.51 -6.58
C TRP A 687 -22.72 -5.05 -7.10
N SER A 688 -23.03 -3.74 -7.01
CA SER A 688 -24.24 -3.17 -7.61
C SER A 688 -24.26 -3.32 -9.13
N ALA A 689 -23.12 -3.10 -9.80
CA ALA A 689 -23.00 -3.32 -11.24
C ALA A 689 -23.17 -4.80 -11.61
N ILE A 690 -22.57 -5.74 -10.88
CA ILE A 690 -22.73 -7.19 -11.08
C ILE A 690 -24.19 -7.60 -10.81
N GLY A 691 -24.79 -7.10 -9.71
CA GLY A 691 -26.18 -7.38 -9.36
C GLY A 691 -27.17 -6.85 -10.40
N SER A 692 -26.86 -5.72 -11.06
CA SER A 692 -27.67 -5.21 -12.17
C SER A 692 -27.64 -6.15 -13.39
N ILE A 693 -26.55 -6.89 -13.60
CA ILE A 693 -26.46 -7.90 -14.68
C ILE A 693 -27.22 -9.18 -14.29
N ALA A 694 -27.23 -9.51 -13.00
CA ALA A 694 -27.83 -10.73 -12.47
C ALA A 694 -29.32 -10.58 -12.05
N ASP A 695 -29.93 -9.40 -12.26
CA ASP A 695 -31.24 -9.01 -11.72
C ASP A 695 -31.37 -9.11 -10.18
N GLU A 696 -30.25 -9.01 -9.48
CA GLU A 696 -30.11 -9.07 -8.03
C GLU A 696 -29.48 -7.80 -7.48
N ILE A 697 -30.05 -6.63 -7.74
CA ILE A 697 -29.50 -5.35 -7.31
C ILE A 697 -29.40 -5.32 -5.77
N PRO A 698 -28.18 -5.19 -5.19
CA PRO A 698 -28.01 -5.13 -3.76
C PRO A 698 -28.59 -3.84 -3.18
N ASN A 699 -29.26 -3.95 -2.03
CA ASN A 699 -29.79 -2.81 -1.26
C ASN A 699 -28.95 -2.55 0.00
N TYR A 700 -28.36 -3.61 0.59
CA TYR A 700 -27.62 -3.56 1.84
C TYR A 700 -26.35 -4.39 1.73
N PHE A 701 -25.26 -3.88 2.33
CA PHE A 701 -23.97 -4.52 2.36
C PHE A 701 -23.51 -4.71 3.79
N LEU A 702 -23.31 -5.95 4.21
CA LEU A 702 -22.88 -6.32 5.56
C LEU A 702 -21.41 -6.74 5.54
N PHE A 703 -20.60 -6.09 6.39
CA PHE A 703 -19.18 -6.39 6.56
C PHE A 703 -18.82 -6.65 8.03
N GLY A 704 -17.92 -7.59 8.27
CA GLY A 704 -17.17 -7.81 9.52
C GLY A 704 -15.78 -7.19 9.44
N HIS A 705 -14.76 -7.89 10.01
CA HIS A 705 -13.33 -7.64 9.87
C HIS A 705 -12.77 -6.37 10.54
N PHE A 706 -13.51 -5.28 10.52
CA PHE A 706 -13.01 -3.99 11.00
C PHE A 706 -13.10 -3.80 12.51
N HIS A 707 -13.78 -4.72 13.22
CA HIS A 707 -14.04 -4.70 14.66
C HIS A 707 -14.71 -3.41 15.17
N ASN A 708 -15.04 -2.47 14.29
CA ASN A 708 -15.70 -1.21 14.58
C ASN A 708 -17.11 -1.21 13.97
N MET A 709 -18.10 -0.90 14.79
CA MET A 709 -19.47 -0.81 14.33
C MET A 709 -19.71 0.52 13.63
N ALA A 710 -20.12 0.48 12.37
CA ALA A 710 -20.39 1.67 11.59
C ALA A 710 -21.48 1.46 10.54
N MET A 711 -22.00 2.57 10.01
CA MET A 711 -23.04 2.56 9.01
C MET A 711 -22.93 3.81 8.12
N GLN A 712 -23.10 3.61 6.82
CA GLN A 712 -23.08 4.70 5.84
C GLN A 712 -24.12 4.47 4.75
N GLN A 713 -24.84 5.54 4.40
CA GLN A 713 -25.72 5.52 3.24
C GLN A 713 -24.91 5.67 1.96
N HIS A 714 -25.33 4.95 0.93
CA HIS A 714 -24.73 4.92 -0.38
C HIS A 714 -25.79 5.11 -1.48
N VAL A 715 -25.37 5.54 -2.68
CA VAL A 715 -26.26 5.56 -3.85
C VAL A 715 -26.71 4.14 -4.17
N GLY A 716 -27.98 3.84 -3.90
CA GLY A 716 -28.60 2.54 -4.12
C GLY A 716 -28.66 1.61 -2.89
N GLY A 717 -28.21 2.05 -1.69
CA GLY A 717 -28.29 1.18 -0.51
C GLY A 717 -27.55 1.70 0.72
N GLU A 718 -27.34 0.80 1.68
CA GLU A 718 -26.60 1.09 2.90
C GLU A 718 -25.47 0.09 3.12
N VAL A 719 -24.33 0.58 3.61
CA VAL A 719 -23.23 -0.22 4.12
C VAL A 719 -23.35 -0.30 5.63
N ILE A 720 -23.29 -1.51 6.16
CA ILE A 720 -23.39 -1.79 7.59
C ILE A 720 -22.20 -2.65 7.98
N ILE A 721 -21.37 -2.14 8.89
CA ILE A 721 -20.20 -2.81 9.42
C ILE A 721 -20.52 -3.28 10.83
N ASN A 722 -20.23 -4.55 11.09
CA ASN A 722 -20.46 -5.17 12.39
C ASN A 722 -19.24 -5.02 13.29
N GLY A 723 -19.45 -5.00 14.60
CA GLY A 723 -18.38 -5.00 15.59
C GLY A 723 -17.87 -6.40 15.91
N SER A 724 -16.86 -6.47 16.78
CA SER A 724 -16.30 -7.73 17.27
C SER A 724 -16.90 -8.16 18.63
N TRP A 725 -16.57 -9.38 19.04
CA TRP A 725 -16.88 -9.85 20.40
C TRP A 725 -15.83 -9.40 21.43
N SER A 726 -14.57 -9.18 21.03
CA SER A 726 -13.52 -8.59 21.85
C SER A 726 -13.45 -7.08 21.66
N ALA A 727 -13.08 -6.30 22.67
CA ALA A 727 -12.91 -4.85 22.58
C ALA A 727 -11.56 -4.47 21.94
N THR A 728 -10.50 -5.16 22.34
CA THR A 728 -9.14 -4.94 21.83
C THR A 728 -8.27 -6.13 22.22
N ASP A 729 -7.19 -6.33 21.50
CA ASP A 729 -6.11 -7.25 21.83
C ASP A 729 -4.77 -6.54 21.83
N GLU A 730 -3.68 -7.25 22.09
CA GLU A 730 -2.33 -6.71 22.15
C GLU A 730 -1.93 -6.06 20.81
N PHE A 731 -2.31 -6.67 19.69
CA PHE A 731 -2.02 -6.15 18.36
C PHE A 731 -2.81 -4.87 18.07
N ALA A 732 -4.11 -4.88 18.30
CA ALA A 732 -4.97 -3.71 18.09
C ALA A 732 -4.51 -2.53 18.97
N LEU A 733 -4.15 -2.77 20.23
CA LEU A 733 -3.74 -1.71 21.13
C LEU A 733 -2.34 -1.16 20.82
N GLU A 734 -1.34 -2.04 20.69
CA GLU A 734 0.06 -1.61 20.61
C GLU A 734 0.49 -1.24 19.18
N SER A 735 -0.09 -1.89 18.17
CA SER A 735 0.27 -1.65 16.76
C SER A 735 -0.64 -0.65 16.07
N LEU A 736 -1.94 -0.66 16.38
CA LEU A 736 -2.92 0.21 15.71
C LEU A 736 -3.39 1.36 16.61
N GLY A 737 -3.10 1.34 17.92
CA GLY A 737 -3.69 2.28 18.88
C GLY A 737 -5.22 2.19 18.89
N ALA A 738 -5.79 1.07 18.47
CA ALA A 738 -7.22 0.90 18.26
C ALA A 738 -7.90 0.30 19.49
N TYR A 739 -9.07 0.83 19.79
CA TYR A 739 -10.00 0.32 20.78
C TYR A 739 -11.41 0.51 20.29
N SER A 740 -12.24 -0.52 20.39
CA SER A 740 -13.67 -0.43 20.10
C SER A 740 -14.48 -1.16 21.17
N GLU A 741 -15.65 -0.65 21.50
CA GLU A 741 -16.56 -1.42 22.36
C GLU A 741 -17.09 -2.64 21.61
N PRO A 742 -17.26 -3.78 22.27
CA PRO A 742 -17.76 -4.99 21.63
C PRO A 742 -19.28 -4.90 21.40
N TYR A 743 -19.68 -5.00 20.13
CA TYR A 743 -21.08 -4.88 19.69
C TYR A 743 -21.41 -5.85 18.57
N GLN A 744 -22.72 -6.17 18.46
CA GLN A 744 -23.29 -6.83 17.28
C GLN A 744 -24.60 -6.13 16.88
N TRP A 745 -24.99 -6.19 15.60
CA TRP A 745 -26.22 -5.59 15.11
C TRP A 745 -27.44 -6.52 15.23
N LEU A 746 -28.56 -5.96 15.67
CA LEU A 746 -29.90 -6.53 15.52
C LEU A 746 -30.76 -5.55 14.73
N MET A 747 -31.45 -6.02 13.69
CA MET A 747 -32.17 -5.17 12.73
C MET A 747 -33.53 -5.75 12.38
N GLY A 748 -34.49 -4.88 11.97
CA GLY A 748 -35.79 -5.27 11.43
C GLY A 748 -35.90 -5.00 9.95
N VAL A 749 -36.41 -5.98 9.21
CA VAL A 749 -36.65 -5.90 7.76
C VAL A 749 -38.13 -5.94 7.48
N HIS A 750 -38.68 -4.83 7.01
CA HIS A 750 -40.08 -4.69 6.63
C HIS A 750 -40.29 -5.03 5.14
N PRO A 751 -41.38 -5.70 4.77
CA PRO A 751 -41.61 -6.07 3.36
C PRO A 751 -41.57 -4.88 2.39
N THR A 752 -42.13 -3.72 2.80
CA THR A 752 -42.24 -2.54 1.93
C THR A 752 -41.10 -1.53 2.10
N TYR A 753 -40.56 -1.40 3.32
CA TYR A 753 -39.66 -0.29 3.67
C TYR A 753 -38.17 -0.71 3.84
N GLY A 754 -37.86 -2.01 3.72
CA GLY A 754 -36.49 -2.51 3.96
C GLY A 754 -36.11 -2.43 5.44
N LEU A 755 -34.89 -2.00 5.75
CA LEU A 755 -34.44 -1.85 7.12
C LEU A 755 -35.17 -0.69 7.83
N THR A 756 -36.01 -1.01 8.82
CA THR A 756 -36.85 -0.05 9.54
C THR A 756 -36.27 0.39 10.88
N TRP A 757 -35.59 -0.50 11.56
CA TRP A 757 -34.90 -0.21 12.81
C TRP A 757 -33.58 -1.00 12.92
N ARG A 758 -32.67 -0.47 13.74
CA ARG A 758 -31.36 -1.03 14.01
C ARG A 758 -31.05 -0.85 15.48
N MET A 759 -30.62 -1.89 16.14
CA MET A 759 -30.27 -1.87 17.55
C MET A 759 -28.86 -2.46 17.75
N PRO A 760 -27.92 -1.70 18.32
CA PRO A 760 -26.64 -2.25 18.73
C PRO A 760 -26.81 -3.10 20.00
N ILE A 761 -26.43 -4.38 19.94
CA ILE A 761 -26.32 -5.23 21.10
C ILE A 761 -24.95 -4.99 21.74
N LYS A 762 -24.90 -4.30 22.84
CA LYS A 762 -23.68 -4.06 23.61
C LYS A 762 -23.32 -5.33 24.39
N LEU A 763 -22.15 -5.91 24.09
CA LEU A 763 -21.72 -7.20 24.68
C LEU A 763 -21.08 -7.03 26.05
N ARG A 764 -20.70 -5.83 26.42
CA ARG A 764 -20.06 -5.46 27.67
C ARG A 764 -21.01 -4.66 28.55
N THR A 765 -21.11 -5.01 29.82
CA THR A 765 -21.87 -4.24 30.83
C THR A 765 -20.96 -3.27 31.55
N LYS A 766 -21.52 -2.30 32.28
CA LYS A 766 -20.75 -1.41 33.14
C LYS A 766 -19.89 -2.17 34.13
N ASP A 767 -20.44 -3.25 34.67
CA ASP A 767 -19.82 -4.06 35.71
C ASP A 767 -19.20 -5.36 35.15
N TRP A 768 -18.68 -5.30 33.93
CA TRP A 768 -18.17 -6.46 33.22
C TRP A 768 -17.02 -7.17 33.97
N ARG A 769 -16.21 -6.40 34.70
CA ARG A 769 -15.10 -6.94 35.48
C ARG A 769 -15.57 -7.83 36.63
N ASP A 770 -16.74 -7.51 37.21
CA ASP A 770 -17.34 -8.31 38.29
C ASP A 770 -17.94 -9.61 37.78
N ASN A 771 -18.09 -9.76 36.48
CA ASN A 771 -18.62 -10.94 35.82
C ASN A 771 -17.52 -11.89 35.31
N ILE A 772 -16.25 -11.48 35.33
CA ILE A 772 -15.12 -12.34 34.97
C ILE A 772 -15.08 -13.54 35.93
N GLY A 773 -14.95 -14.75 35.38
CA GLY A 773 -14.95 -16.00 36.11
C GLY A 773 -16.35 -16.53 36.53
N LYS A 774 -17.46 -15.80 36.19
CA LYS A 774 -18.79 -16.37 36.37
C LYS A 774 -19.11 -17.30 35.19
N GLN A 775 -19.70 -18.41 35.48
CA GLN A 775 -20.13 -19.38 34.48
C GLN A 775 -21.34 -18.85 33.71
N SER A 776 -21.32 -18.96 32.39
CA SER A 776 -22.48 -18.81 31.50
C SER A 776 -23.25 -20.12 31.38
N ARG A 777 -24.52 -20.07 31.04
CA ARG A 777 -25.28 -21.29 30.67
C ARG A 777 -24.68 -22.00 29.43
N TYR A 778 -23.82 -21.30 28.67
CA TYR A 778 -23.14 -21.85 27.51
C TYR A 778 -21.70 -22.32 27.80
N THR A 779 -21.27 -22.31 29.07
CA THR A 779 -19.93 -22.79 29.44
C THR A 779 -19.76 -24.26 29.06
N ILE A 780 -18.73 -24.55 28.25
CA ILE A 780 -18.39 -25.90 27.80
C ILE A 780 -17.26 -26.44 28.64
N THR A 781 -17.54 -27.42 29.51
CA THR A 781 -16.53 -27.99 30.43
C THR A 781 -15.74 -29.14 29.80
N GLN A 782 -16.27 -29.83 28.80
CA GLN A 782 -15.59 -30.91 28.08
C GLN A 782 -16.12 -31.01 26.64
N LEU A 783 -15.22 -31.20 25.66
CA LEU A 783 -15.57 -31.47 24.26
C LEU A 783 -15.77 -32.96 23.93
N ASP A 784 -15.83 -33.84 24.92
CA ASP A 784 -15.85 -35.32 24.75
C ASP A 784 -17.23 -35.91 24.40
N GLY A 785 -18.11 -35.08 23.82
CA GLY A 785 -19.43 -35.55 23.35
C GLY A 785 -20.45 -35.85 24.44
N ARG A 786 -20.18 -35.50 25.70
CA ARG A 786 -21.12 -35.55 26.82
C ARG A 786 -21.38 -34.18 27.38
N SER A 787 -22.13 -33.37 26.62
CA SER A 787 -22.76 -32.20 27.22
C SER A 787 -23.84 -32.69 28.17
N THR A 788 -23.66 -32.57 29.47
CA THR A 788 -24.79 -32.58 30.40
C THR A 788 -25.53 -31.27 30.15
N PRO A 789 -26.80 -31.28 29.69
CA PRO A 789 -27.63 -30.10 29.71
C PRO A 789 -27.68 -29.61 31.16
N GLY A 790 -27.27 -28.37 31.39
CA GLY A 790 -27.46 -27.76 32.70
C GLY A 790 -28.95 -27.87 33.10
N ALA A 791 -29.21 -28.28 34.29
CA ALA A 791 -30.54 -28.46 34.90
C ALA A 791 -31.35 -27.16 34.92
#